data_719f99cce527207d590ad2afc84c093f
#
_entry.id   719f99cce527207d590ad2afc84c093f
#
_cell.length_a   1.000
_cell.length_b   1.000
_cell.length_c   1.000
_cell.angle_alpha   90.00
_cell.angle_beta   90.00
_cell.angle_gamma   90.00
#
_symmetry.space_group_name_H-M   'P 1'
#
loop_
_entity.id
_entity.type
_entity.pdbx_description
1 polymer ?
#
loop_
_entity_poly.entity_id
_entity_poly.type
_entity_poly.pdbx_seq_one_letter_code
_entity_poly.pdbx_strand_id
1 'polypeptide(L)'
;MARFTFTAGNARKVLAIPLYALGNLASRVVPRTSGLWVFGSGSGVGEGSLALLQYARTTDPALRVVWLARNARDSESAAELGIPTALARSPRGFWLTLRARVVVVTHGFGDANRFGEHGAFVVQLWHGIPFKHIHLDSPETLRIPVFSRFGLVRRAIRRAYLTSARGIRLFPTASPLAAARIRTAFGLPVDRIVVTGDPRDDVLATETRDGARARIATLLGETELPAHVLPAHLLLYAPTWRDGAEDPLIPTGDEWTQIVDYLEATGSMLLIRSHPLGAGDYSVGTRLSTRIRMLGSDLQPDITPLLPAVDGLITDYSSIAFDYSLVGGVILFLAPDVVRYSSSRGSYEPFSDFSGGFEAIDWSGVIGLLRERDSSRATRTRMISHTAWLAARVYSFRDGRNTARVYDEIRSRVGDGPRPDYVVPPLPLHVTSLELSDSQEPWLTLAGVAPGRMPVTVQLVGPRVRLGGSITAQGTSWTATVPLLTSRLGGPLLPPPSGRYRVRLLDRDGRVLDATVSAAVPAPGLRAGLFRFTVAPFDTGVTIDLGAPLAADEVGAANQARLQSAYRRVSRATQDSVFFESYYGQNVSSNPRGIDRALTRLRPRTTRYWSIVDASVEVPDGAVPILEGSEAWWQARASSRALVVNDWLRKRFRKRRGQTVLQTWHGTPLKQLALDRPGVRLRASLATRREKSHWGIMLAQNQFSADIFRSAYAFRGPIWQEGYPRDDILRTGDGAAVRARLGIAESAKVVLYAPTWRDDRPGKIDHLDVARFARGLGRGYVTLIRGHSRSLQPGAEIEAAGVLDVTSYPDISDLFLIADVLVTDYSSVMFDFSVTGKPMYFFTPDLKHYRDDLRGFYFDLLADAPGPVLDDPAELVRSILKPDRVDYAERYAAWQARFNPRDDGKAGERVVRRMLEQGIL
;
A
#
# COMPACT_ATOMS: atom_id res chain seq x y z
N MET A 1 -10.49 -7.70 27.40
CA MET A 1 -11.34 -7.08 26.37
C MET A 1 -11.46 -8.00 25.15
N ALA A 2 -12.67 -8.27 24.68
CA ALA A 2 -12.86 -9.21 23.55
C ALA A 2 -12.35 -8.59 22.26
N ARG A 3 -11.29 -9.18 21.67
CA ARG A 3 -10.75 -8.78 20.36
C ARG A 3 -11.83 -8.99 19.30
N PHE A 4 -12.29 -7.90 18.67
CA PHE A 4 -13.17 -7.99 17.51
C PHE A 4 -12.39 -8.59 16.34
N THR A 5 -12.84 -9.74 15.83
CA THR A 5 -12.30 -10.32 14.61
C THR A 5 -13.44 -10.55 13.62
N PHE A 6 -13.25 -10.15 12.35
CA PHE A 6 -14.21 -10.40 11.26
C PHE A 6 -14.64 -11.87 11.16
N THR A 7 -13.79 -12.77 11.59
CA THR A 7 -14.02 -14.22 11.60
C THR A 7 -15.16 -14.64 12.51
N ALA A 8 -15.21 -14.11 13.74
CA ALA A 8 -16.29 -14.42 14.69
C ALA A 8 -17.63 -13.81 14.23
N GLY A 9 -17.58 -12.64 13.59
CA GLY A 9 -18.75 -12.01 12.99
C GLY A 9 -19.38 -12.82 11.86
N ASN A 10 -18.56 -13.39 10.98
CA ASN A 10 -19.02 -14.18 9.85
C ASN A 10 -19.61 -15.53 10.29
N ALA A 11 -19.03 -16.20 11.29
CA ALA A 11 -19.59 -17.44 11.84
C ALA A 11 -20.99 -17.22 12.45
N ARG A 12 -21.18 -16.15 13.22
CA ARG A 12 -22.50 -15.79 13.78
C ARG A 12 -23.56 -15.48 12.71
N LYS A 13 -23.17 -14.88 11.57
CA LYS A 13 -24.09 -14.64 10.46
C LYS A 13 -24.57 -15.93 9.81
N VAL A 14 -23.70 -16.92 9.67
CA VAL A 14 -24.06 -18.25 9.12
C VAL A 14 -25.03 -18.97 10.06
N LEU A 15 -24.79 -18.97 11.36
CA LEU A 15 -25.69 -19.57 12.36
C LEU A 15 -27.04 -18.86 12.43
N ALA A 16 -27.14 -17.61 12.03
CA ALA A 16 -28.40 -16.84 12.03
C ALA A 16 -29.25 -17.02 10.75
N ILE A 17 -28.82 -17.81 9.76
CA ILE A 17 -29.57 -18.02 8.50
C ILE A 17 -31.03 -18.44 8.72
N PRO A 18 -31.37 -19.37 9.64
CA PRO A 18 -32.78 -19.73 9.90
C PRO A 18 -33.62 -18.55 10.38
N LEU A 19 -33.05 -17.68 11.22
CA LEU A 19 -33.75 -16.48 11.72
C LEU A 19 -33.99 -15.45 10.61
N TYR A 20 -33.05 -15.31 9.67
CA TYR A 20 -33.28 -14.51 8.48
C TYR A 20 -34.42 -15.04 7.61
N ALA A 21 -34.51 -16.36 7.45
CA ALA A 21 -35.59 -16.99 6.69
C ALA A 21 -36.97 -16.76 7.34
N LEU A 22 -37.04 -16.90 8.67
CA LEU A 22 -38.28 -16.62 9.45
C LEU A 22 -38.66 -15.14 9.36
N GLY A 23 -37.71 -14.23 9.50
CA GLY A 23 -37.96 -12.79 9.35
C GLY A 23 -38.45 -12.42 7.96
N ASN A 24 -37.88 -13.05 6.91
CA ASN A 24 -38.33 -12.87 5.53
C ASN A 24 -39.78 -13.36 5.35
N LEU A 25 -40.13 -14.50 5.93
CA LEU A 25 -41.49 -15.02 5.87
C LEU A 25 -42.46 -14.07 6.60
N ALA A 26 -42.11 -13.61 7.80
CA ALA A 26 -42.91 -12.65 8.56
C ALA A 26 -43.15 -11.35 7.77
N SER A 27 -42.14 -10.87 7.04
CA SER A 27 -42.22 -9.62 6.25
C SER A 27 -43.17 -9.73 5.05
N ARG A 28 -43.54 -10.91 4.61
CA ARG A 28 -44.53 -11.16 3.54
C ARG A 28 -45.97 -11.12 4.02
N VAL A 29 -46.16 -11.35 5.33
CA VAL A 29 -47.50 -11.45 5.93
C VAL A 29 -47.87 -10.16 6.66
N VAL A 30 -46.90 -9.54 7.33
CA VAL A 30 -47.14 -8.34 8.14
C VAL A 30 -47.05 -7.08 7.25
N PRO A 31 -48.19 -6.30 7.15
CA PRO A 31 -48.18 -5.08 6.33
C PRO A 31 -47.35 -3.99 6.97
N ARG A 32 -46.66 -3.20 6.12
CA ARG A 32 -45.90 -2.03 6.59
C ARG A 32 -46.80 -0.82 6.78
N THR A 33 -46.44 0.01 7.75
CA THR A 33 -47.13 1.24 8.08
C THR A 33 -46.50 2.41 7.30
N SER A 34 -47.23 3.03 6.41
CA SER A 34 -46.73 4.10 5.51
C SER A 34 -46.04 5.25 6.27
N GLY A 35 -46.61 5.72 7.36
CA GLY A 35 -46.07 6.80 8.17
C GLY A 35 -45.06 6.39 9.24
N LEU A 36 -44.49 5.17 9.23
CA LEU A 36 -43.50 4.73 10.24
C LEU A 36 -42.11 4.63 9.65
N TRP A 37 -41.17 5.43 10.14
CA TRP A 37 -39.77 5.38 9.83
C TRP A 37 -38.96 4.97 11.08
N VAL A 38 -37.99 4.08 10.94
CA VAL A 38 -37.08 3.70 12.03
C VAL A 38 -35.64 4.05 11.66
N PHE A 39 -34.91 4.52 12.65
CA PHE A 39 -33.55 5.01 12.52
C PHE A 39 -32.63 4.29 13.47
N GLY A 40 -31.40 4.06 13.06
CA GLY A 40 -30.35 3.49 13.91
C GLY A 40 -28.95 3.85 13.41
N SER A 41 -27.99 3.83 14.32
CA SER A 41 -26.59 4.05 13.98
C SER A 41 -25.69 3.12 14.79
N GLY A 42 -24.61 2.64 14.17
CA GLY A 42 -23.57 1.86 14.82
C GLY A 42 -22.71 2.67 15.79
N SER A 43 -22.68 4.00 15.67
CA SER A 43 -21.90 4.90 16.52
C SER A 43 -22.67 5.40 17.77
N GLY A 44 -23.98 5.16 17.86
CA GLY A 44 -24.84 5.72 18.90
C GLY A 44 -25.79 6.77 18.34
N VAL A 45 -26.38 7.58 19.23
CA VAL A 45 -27.28 8.66 18.83
C VAL A 45 -26.45 9.82 18.29
N GLY A 46 -26.50 10.04 16.95
CA GLY A 46 -25.71 11.07 16.30
C GLY A 46 -25.64 10.87 14.80
N GLU A 47 -24.71 11.55 14.19
CA GLU A 47 -24.36 11.49 12.77
C GLU A 47 -25.55 11.77 11.83
N GLY A 48 -25.42 11.38 10.56
CA GLY A 48 -26.45 11.62 9.54
C GLY A 48 -27.80 10.99 9.84
N SER A 49 -27.85 9.90 10.63
CA SER A 49 -29.12 9.26 11.01
C SER A 49 -29.95 10.15 11.95
N LEU A 50 -29.29 10.81 12.92
CA LEU A 50 -29.95 11.75 13.82
C LEU A 50 -30.38 13.01 13.08
N ALA A 51 -29.51 13.57 12.23
CA ALA A 51 -29.81 14.76 11.43
C ALA A 51 -31.07 14.53 10.55
N LEU A 52 -31.12 13.40 9.86
CA LEU A 52 -32.26 13.06 9.01
C LEU A 52 -33.53 12.80 9.82
N LEU A 53 -33.43 12.16 10.99
CA LEU A 53 -34.58 11.96 11.90
C LEU A 53 -35.17 13.29 12.37
N GLN A 54 -34.31 14.20 12.84
CA GLN A 54 -34.74 15.52 13.33
C GLN A 54 -35.40 16.34 12.21
N TYR A 55 -34.78 16.34 11.04
CA TYR A 55 -35.33 17.00 9.84
C TYR A 55 -36.70 16.43 9.46
N ALA A 56 -36.82 15.11 9.39
CA ALA A 56 -38.06 14.43 9.03
C ALA A 56 -39.19 14.74 10.03
N ARG A 57 -38.88 14.74 11.33
CA ARG A 57 -39.86 15.09 12.42
C ARG A 57 -40.32 16.53 12.36
N THR A 58 -39.43 17.44 11.95
CA THR A 58 -39.77 18.87 11.87
C THR A 58 -40.55 19.18 10.61
N THR A 59 -40.19 18.54 9.48
CA THR A 59 -40.79 18.81 8.18
C THR A 59 -42.15 18.12 8.01
N ASP A 60 -42.33 16.92 8.59
CA ASP A 60 -43.59 16.17 8.54
C ASP A 60 -43.98 15.69 9.95
N PRO A 61 -44.69 16.50 10.72
CA PRO A 61 -45.15 16.16 12.07
C PRO A 61 -46.07 14.94 12.13
N ALA A 62 -46.70 14.53 11.05
CA ALA A 62 -47.52 13.33 10.98
C ALA A 62 -46.70 12.03 10.87
N LEU A 63 -45.41 12.16 10.53
CA LEU A 63 -44.49 11.03 10.40
C LEU A 63 -44.09 10.50 11.79
N ARG A 64 -44.33 9.24 12.02
CA ARG A 64 -43.91 8.55 13.24
C ARG A 64 -42.46 8.08 13.09
N VAL A 65 -41.53 8.73 13.80
CA VAL A 65 -40.10 8.37 13.83
C VAL A 65 -39.75 7.65 15.12
N VAL A 66 -38.90 6.60 15.04
CA VAL A 66 -38.45 5.85 16.21
C VAL A 66 -36.97 5.57 16.10
N TRP A 67 -36.19 5.82 17.15
CA TRP A 67 -34.78 5.44 17.23
C TRP A 67 -34.64 4.00 17.74
N LEU A 68 -33.86 3.19 17.04
CA LEU A 68 -33.51 1.82 17.44
C LEU A 68 -32.16 1.81 18.16
N ALA A 69 -32.21 1.86 19.47
CA ALA A 69 -31.05 1.93 20.35
C ALA A 69 -30.29 0.60 20.42
N ARG A 70 -28.97 0.61 20.45
CA ARG A 70 -28.13 -0.57 20.62
C ARG A 70 -28.10 -1.09 22.04
N ASN A 71 -28.14 -0.17 23.00
CA ASN A 71 -28.03 -0.40 24.45
C ASN A 71 -28.84 0.64 25.23
N ALA A 72 -28.82 0.53 26.56
CA ALA A 72 -29.57 1.42 27.45
C ALA A 72 -29.11 2.88 27.33
N ARG A 73 -27.81 3.14 27.30
CA ARG A 73 -27.22 4.49 27.15
C ARG A 73 -27.71 5.19 25.87
N ASP A 74 -27.69 4.49 24.72
CA ASP A 74 -28.25 5.05 23.49
C ASP A 74 -29.74 5.36 23.61
N SER A 75 -30.48 4.54 24.38
CA SER A 75 -31.89 4.76 24.62
C SER A 75 -32.14 6.00 25.50
N GLU A 76 -31.33 6.21 26.51
CA GLU A 76 -31.34 7.38 27.38
C GLU A 76 -31.01 8.64 26.57
N SER A 77 -29.92 8.64 25.80
CA SER A 77 -29.54 9.78 24.96
C SER A 77 -30.62 10.15 23.93
N ALA A 78 -31.31 9.17 23.33
CA ALA A 78 -32.42 9.44 22.45
C ALA A 78 -33.64 10.03 23.20
N ALA A 79 -33.92 9.54 24.41
CA ALA A 79 -35.00 10.00 25.24
C ALA A 79 -34.78 11.45 25.72
N GLU A 80 -33.54 11.83 26.07
CA GLU A 80 -33.15 13.21 26.43
C GLU A 80 -33.44 14.19 25.27
N LEU A 81 -33.34 13.73 24.02
CA LEU A 81 -33.70 14.51 22.83
C LEU A 81 -35.20 14.45 22.49
N GLY A 82 -36.03 13.83 23.36
CA GLY A 82 -37.47 13.67 23.15
C GLY A 82 -37.79 12.75 21.96
N ILE A 83 -36.93 11.79 21.63
CA ILE A 83 -37.07 10.86 20.51
C ILE A 83 -37.62 9.53 21.02
N PRO A 84 -38.77 9.02 20.51
CA PRO A 84 -39.27 7.69 20.81
C PRO A 84 -38.24 6.61 20.50
N THR A 85 -37.98 5.69 21.43
CA THR A 85 -36.91 4.69 21.31
C THR A 85 -37.36 3.28 21.63
N ALA A 86 -36.66 2.29 21.06
CA ALA A 86 -36.73 0.88 21.41
C ALA A 86 -35.38 0.21 21.20
N LEU A 87 -35.04 -0.83 21.98
CA LEU A 87 -33.83 -1.60 21.77
C LEU A 87 -33.93 -2.37 20.45
N ALA A 88 -32.97 -2.18 19.56
CA ALA A 88 -32.93 -2.79 18.22
C ALA A 88 -33.06 -4.33 18.23
N ARG A 89 -32.49 -4.98 19.26
CA ARG A 89 -32.47 -6.45 19.42
C ARG A 89 -33.65 -7.00 20.25
N SER A 90 -34.57 -6.14 20.69
CA SER A 90 -35.76 -6.55 21.43
C SER A 90 -36.88 -7.03 20.49
N PRO A 91 -37.88 -7.77 21.00
CA PRO A 91 -39.12 -8.09 20.26
C PRO A 91 -39.85 -6.84 19.74
N ARG A 92 -39.83 -5.75 20.52
CA ARG A 92 -40.41 -4.45 20.12
C ARG A 92 -39.60 -3.82 18.96
N GLY A 93 -38.24 -3.91 19.02
CA GLY A 93 -37.38 -3.44 17.93
C GLY A 93 -37.58 -4.25 16.64
N PHE A 94 -37.76 -5.57 16.77
CA PHE A 94 -38.13 -6.44 15.64
C PHE A 94 -39.45 -6.02 15.03
N TRP A 95 -40.51 -5.87 15.86
CA TRP A 95 -41.85 -5.48 15.41
C TRP A 95 -41.87 -4.11 14.73
N LEU A 96 -41.17 -3.13 15.30
CA LEU A 96 -41.07 -1.78 14.72
C LEU A 96 -40.35 -1.83 13.36
N THR A 97 -39.23 -2.57 13.26
CA THR A 97 -38.49 -2.71 11.99
C THR A 97 -39.33 -3.44 10.95
N LEU A 98 -40.05 -4.50 11.34
CA LEU A 98 -40.91 -5.28 10.45
C LEU A 98 -42.06 -4.43 9.88
N ARG A 99 -42.59 -3.49 10.63
CA ARG A 99 -43.69 -2.61 10.21
C ARG A 99 -43.24 -1.30 9.59
N ALA A 100 -41.97 -0.92 9.69
CA ALA A 100 -41.48 0.36 9.19
C ALA A 100 -41.52 0.39 7.64
N ARG A 101 -42.01 1.50 7.07
CA ARG A 101 -41.94 1.78 5.64
C ARG A 101 -40.49 2.03 5.23
N VAL A 102 -39.76 2.86 6.02
CA VAL A 102 -38.38 3.26 5.79
C VAL A 102 -37.52 2.83 6.99
N VAL A 103 -36.36 2.27 6.69
CA VAL A 103 -35.34 1.89 7.66
C VAL A 103 -34.06 2.62 7.31
N VAL A 104 -33.57 3.50 8.19
CA VAL A 104 -32.36 4.31 7.99
C VAL A 104 -31.25 3.76 8.87
N VAL A 105 -30.11 3.45 8.28
CA VAL A 105 -28.94 2.88 8.96
C VAL A 105 -27.63 3.53 8.49
N THR A 106 -26.59 3.52 9.33
CA THR A 106 -25.27 4.08 9.01
C THR A 106 -24.20 3.02 8.79
N HIS A 107 -24.09 2.02 9.67
CA HIS A 107 -23.06 0.97 9.60
C HIS A 107 -23.55 -0.31 8.94
N GLY A 108 -24.85 -0.52 8.88
CA GLY A 108 -25.47 -1.66 8.24
C GLY A 108 -26.73 -2.14 8.94
N PHE A 109 -27.30 -3.26 8.46
CA PHE A 109 -28.56 -3.79 8.96
C PHE A 109 -28.59 -4.13 10.47
N GLY A 110 -27.42 -4.17 11.11
CA GLY A 110 -27.30 -4.36 12.57
C GLY A 110 -27.67 -3.15 13.40
N ASP A 111 -27.81 -1.98 12.78
CA ASP A 111 -28.22 -0.73 13.43
C ASP A 111 -29.73 -0.71 13.67
N ALA A 112 -30.47 -1.50 12.89
CA ALA A 112 -31.87 -1.86 13.12
C ALA A 112 -31.98 -3.34 13.51
N ASN A 113 -33.19 -3.88 13.54
CA ASN A 113 -33.34 -5.32 13.70
C ASN A 113 -33.14 -6.04 12.37
N ARG A 114 -32.02 -6.70 12.21
CA ARG A 114 -31.60 -7.38 10.98
C ARG A 114 -32.53 -8.46 10.45
N PHE A 115 -33.50 -8.90 11.24
CA PHE A 115 -34.45 -9.95 10.84
C PHE A 115 -35.80 -9.37 10.40
N GLY A 116 -36.06 -8.05 10.69
CA GLY A 116 -37.29 -7.38 10.31
C GLY A 116 -37.21 -6.43 9.11
N GLU A 117 -36.01 -6.23 8.55
CA GLU A 117 -35.76 -5.20 7.52
C GLU A 117 -36.25 -5.61 6.11
N HIS A 118 -36.45 -6.90 5.86
CA HIS A 118 -36.79 -7.42 4.55
C HIS A 118 -38.09 -6.82 4.00
N GLY A 119 -38.01 -6.25 2.79
CA GLY A 119 -39.15 -5.54 2.16
C GLY A 119 -39.33 -4.08 2.60
N ALA A 120 -38.56 -3.55 3.56
CA ALA A 120 -38.52 -2.13 3.86
C ALA A 120 -37.80 -1.33 2.75
N PHE A 121 -38.05 -0.03 2.68
CA PHE A 121 -37.21 0.88 1.94
C PHE A 121 -35.96 1.21 2.80
N VAL A 122 -34.88 0.48 2.58
CA VAL A 122 -33.65 0.65 3.39
C VAL A 122 -32.78 1.74 2.79
N VAL A 123 -32.47 2.73 3.61
CA VAL A 123 -31.54 3.82 3.32
C VAL A 123 -30.24 3.59 4.10
N GLN A 124 -29.14 3.47 3.38
CA GLN A 124 -27.81 3.31 3.95
C GLN A 124 -27.05 4.62 3.84
N LEU A 125 -26.92 5.37 4.93
CA LEU A 125 -26.24 6.67 4.92
C LEU A 125 -24.71 6.53 4.93
N TRP A 126 -24.19 5.41 5.47
CA TRP A 126 -22.79 5.22 5.78
C TRP A 126 -22.30 6.18 6.88
N HIS A 127 -20.96 6.26 7.10
CA HIS A 127 -20.37 7.01 8.23
C HIS A 127 -19.07 7.74 7.81
N GLY A 128 -19.02 8.27 6.62
CA GLY A 128 -17.95 9.09 6.06
C GLY A 128 -17.44 8.59 4.71
N ILE A 129 -16.70 9.45 4.02
CA ILE A 129 -16.14 9.15 2.71
C ILE A 129 -14.99 8.14 2.85
N PRO A 130 -15.04 6.97 2.19
CA PRO A 130 -14.00 5.96 2.37
C PRO A 130 -12.70 6.34 1.62
N PHE A 131 -11.61 6.57 2.35
CA PHE A 131 -10.24 6.56 1.80
C PHE A 131 -9.75 5.13 1.60
N LYS A 132 -10.00 4.27 2.58
CA LYS A 132 -9.63 2.84 2.61
C LYS A 132 -10.58 2.01 1.77
N HIS A 133 -10.08 0.91 1.18
CA HIS A 133 -10.97 -0.09 0.62
C HIS A 133 -11.90 -0.65 1.70
N ILE A 134 -13.18 -0.64 1.41
CA ILE A 134 -14.22 -1.13 2.30
C ILE A 134 -14.98 -2.28 1.67
N HIS A 135 -15.70 -3.03 2.47
CA HIS A 135 -16.62 -4.10 2.06
C HIS A 135 -15.99 -5.06 1.03
N LEU A 136 -16.54 -5.23 -0.17
CA LEU A 136 -16.06 -6.16 -1.20
C LEU A 136 -14.69 -5.77 -1.81
N ASP A 137 -14.31 -4.51 -1.74
CA ASP A 137 -13.03 -4.01 -2.24
C ASP A 137 -11.89 -4.29 -1.26
N SER A 138 -12.21 -4.49 0.03
CA SER A 138 -11.21 -4.82 1.05
C SER A 138 -10.86 -6.32 1.06
N PRO A 139 -9.56 -6.68 0.91
CA PRO A 139 -9.12 -8.07 1.01
C PRO A 139 -9.49 -8.74 2.34
N GLU A 140 -9.52 -7.98 3.43
CA GLU A 140 -9.81 -8.48 4.78
C GLU A 140 -11.26 -8.93 4.94
N THR A 141 -12.22 -8.30 4.26
CA THR A 141 -13.64 -8.66 4.32
C THR A 141 -13.91 -10.09 3.85
N LEU A 142 -13.13 -10.58 2.89
CA LEU A 142 -13.28 -11.92 2.31
C LEU A 142 -12.34 -12.96 2.93
N ARG A 143 -11.56 -12.60 3.96
CA ARG A 143 -10.68 -13.53 4.68
C ARG A 143 -11.42 -14.37 5.71
N ILE A 144 -11.24 -15.69 5.63
CA ILE A 144 -11.50 -16.63 6.72
C ILE A 144 -10.20 -17.40 6.96
N PRO A 145 -9.56 -17.33 8.13
CA PRO A 145 -8.19 -17.82 8.37
C PRO A 145 -7.92 -19.26 7.95
N VAL A 146 -8.89 -20.17 8.09
CA VAL A 146 -8.71 -21.60 7.79
C VAL A 146 -9.20 -21.97 6.39
N PHE A 147 -10.25 -21.31 5.88
CA PHE A 147 -10.96 -21.68 4.65
C PHE A 147 -10.71 -20.73 3.47
N SER A 148 -9.99 -19.65 3.64
CA SER A 148 -9.73 -18.64 2.57
C SER A 148 -8.93 -19.20 1.37
N ARG A 149 -8.32 -20.39 1.51
CA ARG A 149 -7.63 -21.10 0.43
C ARG A 149 -8.58 -21.71 -0.62
N PHE A 150 -9.86 -21.89 -0.27
CA PHE A 150 -10.83 -22.50 -1.16
C PHE A 150 -11.58 -21.42 -1.96
N GLY A 151 -11.36 -21.37 -3.27
CA GLY A 151 -11.99 -20.40 -4.16
C GLY A 151 -13.53 -20.42 -4.12
N LEU A 152 -14.13 -21.59 -3.85
CA LEU A 152 -15.58 -21.76 -3.68
C LEU A 152 -16.11 -21.03 -2.45
N VAL A 153 -15.37 -21.08 -1.33
CA VAL A 153 -15.76 -20.40 -0.08
C VAL A 153 -15.73 -18.88 -0.28
N ARG A 154 -14.69 -18.34 -0.92
CA ARG A 154 -14.63 -16.91 -1.26
C ARG A 154 -15.78 -16.48 -2.17
N ARG A 155 -16.15 -17.30 -3.17
CA ARG A 155 -17.29 -17.03 -4.04
C ARG A 155 -18.61 -17.02 -3.27
N ALA A 156 -18.80 -17.96 -2.36
CA ALA A 156 -20.00 -18.04 -1.52
C ALA A 156 -20.13 -16.83 -0.60
N ILE A 157 -19.04 -16.42 0.07
CA ILE A 157 -19.00 -15.22 0.92
C ILE A 157 -19.31 -13.97 0.09
N ARG A 158 -18.62 -13.79 -1.04
CA ARG A 158 -18.88 -12.65 -1.93
C ARG A 158 -20.35 -12.63 -2.37
N ARG A 159 -20.92 -13.76 -2.72
CA ARG A 159 -22.33 -13.86 -3.11
C ARG A 159 -23.27 -13.49 -1.94
N ALA A 160 -22.95 -13.90 -0.72
CA ALA A 160 -23.70 -13.53 0.48
C ALA A 160 -23.68 -12.01 0.73
N TYR A 161 -22.52 -11.36 0.60
CA TYR A 161 -22.40 -9.89 0.72
C TYR A 161 -23.20 -9.17 -0.37
N LEU A 162 -23.10 -9.60 -1.64
CA LEU A 162 -23.87 -9.03 -2.74
C LEU A 162 -25.38 -9.22 -2.54
N THR A 163 -25.79 -10.36 -2.01
CA THR A 163 -27.22 -10.63 -1.73
C THR A 163 -27.73 -9.75 -0.59
N SER A 164 -26.94 -9.56 0.47
CA SER A 164 -27.26 -8.62 1.56
C SER A 164 -27.37 -7.18 1.05
N ALA A 165 -26.42 -6.72 0.26
CA ALA A 165 -26.42 -5.37 -0.29
C ALA A 165 -27.67 -5.07 -1.17
N ARG A 166 -28.28 -6.08 -1.79
CA ARG A 166 -29.52 -5.93 -2.58
C ARG A 166 -30.71 -5.41 -1.75
N GLY A 167 -30.67 -5.54 -0.42
CA GLY A 167 -31.65 -4.95 0.48
C GLY A 167 -31.61 -3.41 0.50
N ILE A 168 -30.45 -2.80 0.22
CA ILE A 168 -30.29 -1.34 0.20
C ILE A 168 -31.05 -0.78 -1.03
N ARG A 169 -31.94 0.16 -0.76
CA ARG A 169 -32.79 0.81 -1.78
C ARG A 169 -32.29 2.18 -2.17
N LEU A 170 -31.63 2.87 -1.24
CA LEU A 170 -31.05 4.19 -1.44
C LEU A 170 -29.72 4.27 -0.68
N PHE A 171 -28.70 4.77 -1.34
CA PHE A 171 -27.39 5.06 -0.77
C PHE A 171 -26.98 6.49 -1.15
N PRO A 172 -27.25 7.49 -0.28
CA PRO A 172 -26.77 8.85 -0.45
C PRO A 172 -25.25 8.93 -0.38
N THR A 173 -24.64 9.80 -1.17
CA THR A 173 -23.18 9.99 -1.22
C THR A 173 -22.81 11.46 -1.36
N ALA A 174 -21.64 11.84 -0.87
CA ALA A 174 -21.16 13.22 -0.86
C ALA A 174 -20.77 13.74 -2.26
N SER A 175 -20.35 12.86 -3.19
CA SER A 175 -19.86 13.24 -4.52
C SER A 175 -19.90 12.06 -5.50
N PRO A 176 -19.72 12.30 -6.81
CA PRO A 176 -19.52 11.23 -7.80
C PRO A 176 -18.33 10.34 -7.47
N LEU A 177 -17.24 10.89 -6.89
CA LEU A 177 -16.08 10.13 -6.44
C LEU A 177 -16.44 9.16 -5.30
N ALA A 178 -17.19 9.61 -4.31
CA ALA A 178 -17.69 8.77 -3.24
C ALA A 178 -18.66 7.70 -3.77
N ALA A 179 -19.55 8.07 -4.71
CA ALA A 179 -20.49 7.18 -5.37
C ALA A 179 -19.79 6.02 -6.11
N ALA A 180 -18.70 6.31 -6.82
CA ALA A 180 -17.90 5.29 -7.50
C ALA A 180 -17.29 4.27 -6.51
N ARG A 181 -16.76 4.74 -5.38
CA ARG A 181 -16.19 3.89 -4.32
C ARG A 181 -17.27 3.00 -3.68
N ILE A 182 -18.44 3.55 -3.39
CA ILE A 182 -19.58 2.80 -2.84
C ILE A 182 -20.11 1.77 -3.84
N ARG A 183 -20.18 2.11 -5.11
CA ARG A 183 -20.65 1.20 -6.16
C ARG A 183 -19.82 -0.09 -6.22
N THR A 184 -18.50 0.02 -6.22
CA THR A 184 -17.61 -1.15 -6.25
C THR A 184 -17.63 -1.92 -4.94
N ALA A 185 -17.59 -1.20 -3.81
CA ALA A 185 -17.58 -1.79 -2.48
C ALA A 185 -18.83 -2.62 -2.16
N PHE A 186 -20.00 -2.14 -2.54
CA PHE A 186 -21.28 -2.81 -2.25
C PHE A 186 -21.85 -3.60 -3.44
N GLY A 187 -21.34 -3.39 -4.64
CA GLY A 187 -21.87 -4.00 -5.87
C GLY A 187 -23.31 -3.56 -6.14
N LEU A 188 -23.64 -2.30 -5.83
CA LEU A 188 -24.96 -1.74 -6.04
C LEU A 188 -25.13 -1.22 -7.48
N PRO A 189 -26.33 -1.31 -8.05
CA PRO A 189 -26.65 -0.66 -9.31
C PRO A 189 -26.68 0.86 -9.15
N VAL A 190 -26.39 1.59 -10.24
CA VAL A 190 -26.21 3.05 -10.24
C VAL A 190 -27.48 3.80 -9.77
N ASP A 191 -28.66 3.30 -10.11
CA ASP A 191 -29.95 3.90 -9.74
C ASP A 191 -30.22 3.93 -8.23
N ARG A 192 -29.48 3.16 -7.45
CA ARG A 192 -29.59 3.15 -5.97
C ARG A 192 -28.61 4.07 -5.27
N ILE A 193 -27.61 4.57 -5.96
CA ILE A 193 -26.60 5.48 -5.43
C ILE A 193 -26.91 6.87 -5.96
N VAL A 194 -27.06 7.83 -5.05
CA VAL A 194 -27.39 9.22 -5.41
C VAL A 194 -26.39 10.17 -4.76
N VAL A 195 -26.07 11.22 -5.49
CA VAL A 195 -25.21 12.29 -4.97
C VAL A 195 -26.09 13.38 -4.43
N THR A 196 -26.26 13.40 -3.11
CA THR A 196 -27.10 14.36 -2.38
C THR A 196 -26.30 15.21 -1.39
N GLY A 197 -25.05 14.85 -1.16
CA GLY A 197 -24.31 15.20 0.04
C GLY A 197 -24.62 14.21 1.20
N ASP A 198 -23.87 14.32 2.26
CA ASP A 198 -24.05 13.49 3.47
C ASP A 198 -24.77 14.31 4.55
N PRO A 199 -25.90 13.86 5.12
CA PRO A 199 -26.61 14.58 6.17
C PRO A 199 -25.77 14.97 7.39
N ARG A 200 -24.76 14.19 7.72
CA ARG A 200 -23.86 14.46 8.87
C ARG A 200 -23.04 15.73 8.70
N ASP A 201 -22.82 16.15 7.45
CA ASP A 201 -21.94 17.28 7.15
C ASP A 201 -22.67 18.63 7.26
N ASP A 202 -24.01 18.63 7.29
CA ASP A 202 -24.80 19.87 7.37
C ASP A 202 -24.47 20.70 8.62
N VAL A 203 -24.10 20.04 9.74
CA VAL A 203 -23.69 20.71 10.97
C VAL A 203 -22.43 21.57 10.77
N LEU A 204 -21.53 21.18 9.87
CA LEU A 204 -20.30 21.95 9.58
C LEU A 204 -20.57 23.27 8.84
N ALA A 205 -21.72 23.39 8.19
CA ALA A 205 -22.17 24.63 7.55
C ALA A 205 -22.92 25.57 8.50
N THR A 206 -23.39 25.07 9.64
CA THR A 206 -24.27 25.80 10.57
C THR A 206 -23.64 26.05 11.94
N GLU A 207 -22.75 25.15 12.41
CA GLU A 207 -22.10 25.29 13.72
C GLU A 207 -21.02 26.38 13.67
N THR A 208 -21.03 27.25 14.66
CA THR A 208 -20.02 28.30 14.78
C THR A 208 -18.77 27.83 15.54
N ARG A 209 -17.63 28.47 15.27
CA ARG A 209 -16.40 28.19 16.01
C ARG A 209 -16.59 28.36 17.52
N ASP A 210 -17.25 29.44 17.93
CA ASP A 210 -17.45 29.74 19.35
C ASP A 210 -18.41 28.75 20.02
N GLY A 211 -19.46 28.32 19.31
CA GLY A 211 -20.38 27.27 19.79
C GLY A 211 -19.67 25.92 19.98
N ALA A 212 -18.84 25.52 19.00
CA ALA A 212 -18.03 24.32 19.08
C ALA A 212 -17.00 24.40 20.23
N ARG A 213 -16.35 25.54 20.44
CA ARG A 213 -15.41 25.76 21.56
C ARG A 213 -16.11 25.67 22.92
N ALA A 214 -17.28 26.30 23.09
CA ALA A 214 -18.07 26.23 24.31
C ALA A 214 -18.46 24.75 24.63
N ARG A 215 -18.82 23.96 23.61
CA ARG A 215 -19.09 22.52 23.80
C ARG A 215 -17.85 21.76 24.25
N ILE A 216 -16.69 22.04 23.70
CA ILE A 216 -15.43 21.39 24.13
C ILE A 216 -15.13 21.76 25.59
N ALA A 217 -15.26 23.01 25.98
CA ALA A 217 -15.03 23.45 27.35
C ALA A 217 -15.94 22.70 28.32
N THR A 218 -17.23 22.59 28.01
CA THR A 218 -18.20 21.84 28.80
C THR A 218 -17.83 20.35 28.93
N LEU A 219 -17.44 19.70 27.83
CA LEU A 219 -17.06 18.28 27.81
C LEU A 219 -15.81 17.99 28.62
N LEU A 220 -14.86 18.94 28.67
CA LEU A 220 -13.63 18.79 29.45
C LEU A 220 -13.83 19.12 30.95
N GLY A 221 -15.04 19.44 31.38
CA GLY A 221 -15.35 19.78 32.78
C GLY A 221 -14.88 21.15 33.22
N GLU A 222 -14.51 22.03 32.29
CA GLU A 222 -14.07 23.40 32.52
C GLU A 222 -15.27 24.37 32.69
N THR A 223 -16.35 23.89 33.29
CA THR A 223 -17.61 24.62 33.47
C THR A 223 -17.52 25.77 34.48
N GLU A 224 -16.49 25.80 35.32
CA GLU A 224 -16.23 26.91 36.26
C GLU A 224 -15.38 28.03 35.65
N LEU A 225 -14.87 27.82 34.45
CA LEU A 225 -14.05 28.80 33.75
C LEU A 225 -14.89 29.42 32.59
N PRO A 226 -14.85 30.76 32.40
CA PRO A 226 -15.57 31.40 31.29
C PRO A 226 -15.10 30.77 29.95
N ALA A 227 -15.95 30.76 28.91
CA ALA A 227 -15.67 30.23 27.59
C ALA A 227 -14.38 30.78 26.92
N HIS A 228 -13.72 31.73 27.54
CA HIS A 228 -12.47 32.36 27.12
C HIS A 228 -11.21 31.62 27.58
N VAL A 229 -11.34 30.47 28.26
CA VAL A 229 -10.17 29.79 28.88
C VAL A 229 -9.56 28.70 28.04
N LEU A 230 -10.25 28.19 26.98
CA LEU A 230 -9.57 27.32 26.04
C LEU A 230 -8.49 28.11 25.28
N PRO A 231 -7.28 27.57 25.12
CA PRO A 231 -6.21 28.20 24.35
C PRO A 231 -6.68 28.66 22.97
N ALA A 232 -6.07 29.73 22.46
CA ALA A 232 -6.44 30.30 21.15
C ALA A 232 -6.38 29.27 20.03
N HIS A 233 -5.45 28.30 20.13
CA HIS A 233 -5.22 27.28 19.12
C HIS A 233 -5.46 25.88 19.68
N LEU A 234 -6.36 25.14 19.04
CA LEU A 234 -6.68 23.75 19.34
C LEU A 234 -6.22 22.83 18.20
N LEU A 235 -5.39 21.86 18.54
CA LEU A 235 -4.99 20.77 17.65
C LEU A 235 -5.77 19.51 18.02
N LEU A 236 -6.29 18.81 17.02
CA LEU A 236 -6.95 17.51 17.21
C LEU A 236 -6.10 16.40 16.63
N TYR A 237 -5.76 15.41 17.45
CA TYR A 237 -5.15 14.17 17.00
C TYR A 237 -6.20 13.04 16.98
N ALA A 238 -6.45 12.49 15.79
CA ALA A 238 -7.49 11.48 15.57
C ALA A 238 -6.96 10.32 14.70
N PRO A 239 -6.25 9.35 15.31
CA PRO A 239 -5.68 8.22 14.57
C PRO A 239 -6.72 7.16 14.22
N THR A 240 -6.43 6.38 13.16
CA THR A 240 -7.18 5.18 12.79
C THR A 240 -6.74 3.97 13.62
N TRP A 241 -7.70 3.16 14.04
CA TRP A 241 -7.47 1.89 14.70
C TRP A 241 -6.71 0.88 13.81
N ARG A 242 -5.82 0.09 14.44
CA ARG A 242 -5.08 -1.00 13.81
C ARG A 242 -5.60 -2.37 14.26
N ASP A 243 -5.94 -3.25 13.31
CA ASP A 243 -6.49 -4.59 13.58
C ASP A 243 -5.50 -5.47 14.35
N GLY A 244 -5.63 -5.53 15.70
CA GLY A 244 -4.89 -6.47 16.53
C GLY A 244 -3.38 -6.21 16.68
N ALA A 245 -2.91 -5.02 16.33
CA ALA A 245 -1.57 -4.54 16.58
C ALA A 245 -1.59 -3.40 17.63
N GLU A 246 -0.48 -3.19 18.30
CA GLU A 246 -0.26 -1.98 19.09
C GLU A 246 -0.33 -0.76 18.18
N ASP A 247 -0.77 0.36 18.71
CA ASP A 247 -0.84 1.61 17.97
C ASP A 247 0.58 2.15 17.74
N PRO A 248 1.09 2.17 16.50
CA PRO A 248 2.44 2.63 16.21
C PRO A 248 2.59 4.15 16.30
N LEU A 249 1.52 4.85 16.65
CA LEU A 249 1.41 6.30 16.64
C LEU A 249 1.44 6.91 18.04
N ILE A 250 1.64 6.09 19.08
CA ILE A 250 1.86 6.58 20.45
C ILE A 250 3.22 7.24 20.50
N PRO A 251 3.31 8.52 20.93
CA PRO A 251 4.60 9.19 21.03
C PRO A 251 5.57 8.49 22.01
N THR A 252 6.84 8.44 21.67
CA THR A 252 7.93 8.04 22.58
C THR A 252 8.16 9.11 23.66
N GLY A 253 8.99 8.83 24.66
CA GLY A 253 9.30 9.80 25.72
C GLY A 253 9.86 11.12 25.21
N ASP A 254 10.80 11.03 24.24
CA ASP A 254 11.42 12.21 23.62
C ASP A 254 10.41 12.97 22.74
N GLU A 255 9.54 12.27 22.04
CA GLU A 255 8.47 12.90 21.24
C GLU A 255 7.43 13.59 22.13
N TRP A 256 7.07 13.00 23.29
CA TRP A 256 6.22 13.68 24.25
C TRP A 256 6.81 14.98 24.75
N THR A 257 8.12 15.02 24.99
CA THR A 257 8.82 16.24 25.37
C THR A 257 8.73 17.29 24.27
N GLN A 258 9.00 16.93 23.02
CA GLN A 258 8.87 17.84 21.87
C GLN A 258 7.44 18.36 21.67
N ILE A 259 6.43 17.53 21.91
CA ILE A 259 5.02 17.94 21.85
C ILE A 259 4.72 18.96 22.93
N VAL A 260 5.11 18.71 24.18
CA VAL A 260 4.89 19.64 25.30
C VAL A 260 5.57 20.97 25.04
N ASP A 261 6.85 20.96 24.66
CA ASP A 261 7.62 22.17 24.34
C ASP A 261 6.94 22.99 23.23
N TYR A 262 6.43 22.34 22.19
CA TYR A 262 5.70 23.01 21.12
C TYR A 262 4.39 23.64 21.63
N LEU A 263 3.59 22.91 22.41
CA LEU A 263 2.31 23.40 22.95
C LEU A 263 2.49 24.59 23.90
N GLU A 264 3.55 24.57 24.71
CA GLU A 264 3.89 25.66 25.62
C GLU A 264 4.36 26.89 24.86
N ALA A 265 5.28 26.70 23.90
CA ALA A 265 5.84 27.82 23.11
C ALA A 265 4.76 28.53 22.26
N THR A 266 3.74 27.82 21.80
CA THR A 266 2.67 28.36 20.94
C THR A 266 1.39 28.72 21.69
N GLY A 267 1.28 28.37 22.98
CA GLY A 267 0.06 28.50 23.74
C GLY A 267 -1.08 27.63 23.21
N SER A 268 -0.76 26.52 22.52
CA SER A 268 -1.73 25.61 21.93
C SER A 268 -2.19 24.51 22.89
N MET A 269 -3.27 23.80 22.56
CA MET A 269 -3.72 22.58 23.25
C MET A 269 -3.87 21.44 22.26
N LEU A 270 -3.47 20.23 22.67
CA LEU A 270 -3.66 19.00 21.91
C LEU A 270 -4.84 18.19 22.50
N LEU A 271 -5.87 18.02 21.70
CA LEU A 271 -7.00 17.14 21.97
C LEU A 271 -6.75 15.78 21.33
N ILE A 272 -6.86 14.70 22.08
CA ILE A 272 -6.62 13.34 21.58
C ILE A 272 -7.92 12.56 21.54
N ARG A 273 -8.31 12.14 20.32
CA ARG A 273 -9.45 11.27 20.09
C ARG A 273 -8.99 9.89 19.68
N SER A 274 -8.70 9.04 20.64
CA SER A 274 -8.40 7.64 20.37
C SER A 274 -9.64 6.90 19.86
N HIS A 275 -9.43 5.92 18.97
CA HIS A 275 -10.53 5.08 18.50
C HIS A 275 -11.02 4.16 19.63
N PRO A 276 -12.33 3.92 19.80
CA PRO A 276 -12.88 3.09 20.89
C PRO A 276 -12.34 1.66 20.97
N LEU A 277 -11.82 1.15 19.84
CA LEU A 277 -11.20 -0.17 19.74
C LEU A 277 -9.66 -0.09 19.76
N GLY A 278 -9.06 1.11 19.87
CA GLY A 278 -7.63 1.33 19.89
C GLY A 278 -7.01 0.97 21.23
N ALA A 279 -5.86 0.30 21.21
CA ALA A 279 -5.11 -0.10 22.42
C ALA A 279 -4.05 0.95 22.83
N GLY A 280 -4.17 2.21 22.36
CA GLY A 280 -3.19 3.25 22.63
C GLY A 280 -3.35 3.83 24.05
N ASP A 281 -2.28 3.80 24.86
CA ASP A 281 -2.22 4.50 26.13
C ASP A 281 -1.57 5.88 25.97
N TYR A 282 -2.39 6.91 25.91
CA TYR A 282 -1.97 8.31 25.83
C TYR A 282 -1.89 9.00 27.20
N SER A 283 -2.05 8.24 28.29
CA SER A 283 -2.07 8.77 29.66
C SER A 283 -0.74 9.41 30.07
N VAL A 284 0.35 9.03 29.44
CA VAL A 284 1.66 9.66 29.64
C VAL A 284 1.58 11.16 29.30
N GLY A 285 1.10 11.50 28.13
CA GLY A 285 0.97 12.88 27.68
C GLY A 285 0.06 13.72 28.59
N THR A 286 -1.10 13.20 28.99
CA THR A 286 -2.03 13.92 29.86
C THR A 286 -1.47 14.15 31.27
N ARG A 287 -0.52 13.33 31.73
CA ARG A 287 0.21 13.56 33.01
C ARG A 287 1.34 14.57 32.87
N LEU A 288 1.95 14.68 31.71
CA LEU A 288 3.08 15.59 31.44
C LEU A 288 2.62 17.04 31.31
N SER A 289 1.44 17.28 30.73
CA SER A 289 0.95 18.65 30.50
C SER A 289 -0.55 18.75 30.54
N THR A 290 -1.05 19.81 31.21
CA THR A 290 -2.47 20.19 31.20
C THR A 290 -2.96 20.65 29.83
N ARG A 291 -2.06 20.90 28.88
CA ARG A 291 -2.36 21.24 27.49
C ARG A 291 -2.65 20.03 26.61
N ILE A 292 -2.59 18.83 27.18
CA ILE A 292 -2.94 17.59 26.50
C ILE A 292 -4.18 17.01 27.15
N ARG A 293 -5.27 16.86 26.41
CA ARG A 293 -6.57 16.38 26.91
C ARG A 293 -7.12 15.26 26.06
N MET A 294 -7.77 14.29 26.72
CA MET A 294 -8.54 13.27 26.00
C MET A 294 -9.92 13.82 25.62
N LEU A 295 -10.30 13.62 24.35
CA LEU A 295 -11.63 13.91 23.80
C LEU A 295 -12.18 12.64 23.15
N GLY A 296 -12.33 11.59 23.95
CA GLY A 296 -12.75 10.27 23.50
C GLY A 296 -14.21 10.19 23.04
N SER A 297 -14.55 9.08 22.39
CA SER A 297 -15.94 8.80 21.98
C SER A 297 -16.89 8.49 23.15
N ASP A 298 -16.36 8.27 24.33
CA ASP A 298 -17.09 8.15 25.58
C ASP A 298 -17.63 9.51 26.07
N LEU A 299 -16.88 10.58 25.81
CA LEU A 299 -17.32 11.97 26.10
C LEU A 299 -18.24 12.49 24.99
N GLN A 300 -17.82 12.33 23.73
CA GLN A 300 -18.57 12.81 22.57
C GLN A 300 -18.59 11.74 21.48
N PRO A 301 -19.68 11.01 21.28
CA PRO A 301 -19.78 9.98 20.25
C PRO A 301 -19.55 10.50 18.83
N ASP A 302 -20.18 11.62 18.46
CA ASP A 302 -20.03 12.30 17.17
C ASP A 302 -19.12 13.52 17.32
N ILE A 303 -17.94 13.47 16.69
CA ILE A 303 -16.95 14.55 16.71
C ILE A 303 -17.29 15.70 15.77
N THR A 304 -18.14 15.46 14.75
CA THR A 304 -18.39 16.39 13.66
C THR A 304 -18.78 17.80 14.14
N PRO A 305 -19.68 17.99 15.13
CA PRO A 305 -20.04 19.33 15.62
C PRO A 305 -18.91 20.08 16.33
N LEU A 306 -17.82 19.39 16.71
CA LEU A 306 -16.68 20.00 17.40
C LEU A 306 -15.57 20.43 16.43
N LEU A 307 -15.56 19.94 15.20
CA LEU A 307 -14.52 20.25 14.22
C LEU A 307 -14.33 21.73 13.92
N PRO A 308 -15.37 22.60 13.91
CA PRO A 308 -15.19 24.04 13.70
C PRO A 308 -14.32 24.74 14.76
N ALA A 309 -14.17 24.15 15.96
CA ALA A 309 -13.29 24.68 17.00
C ALA A 309 -11.81 24.42 16.76
N VAL A 310 -11.46 23.45 15.90
CA VAL A 310 -10.12 22.91 15.70
C VAL A 310 -9.35 23.73 14.67
N ASP A 311 -8.11 24.14 14.99
CA ASP A 311 -7.24 24.92 14.12
C ASP A 311 -6.31 24.06 13.26
N GLY A 312 -6.08 22.80 13.68
CA GLY A 312 -5.26 21.85 12.95
C GLY A 312 -5.62 20.41 13.30
N LEU A 313 -5.82 19.59 12.28
CA LEU A 313 -6.06 18.15 12.42
C LEU A 313 -4.77 17.39 12.16
N ILE A 314 -4.42 16.48 13.07
CA ILE A 314 -3.38 15.48 12.89
C ILE A 314 -4.08 14.13 12.80
N THR A 315 -3.90 13.42 11.70
CA THR A 315 -4.57 12.13 11.47
C THR A 315 -3.70 11.21 10.60
N ASP A 316 -4.25 10.08 10.17
CA ASP A 316 -3.55 9.13 9.31
C ASP A 316 -4.40 8.77 8.07
N TYR A 317 -4.98 7.57 8.03
CA TYR A 317 -5.86 7.09 6.95
C TYR A 317 -7.35 7.31 7.24
N SER A 318 -7.67 8.18 8.18
CA SER A 318 -9.03 8.40 8.66
C SER A 318 -9.84 9.26 7.71
N SER A 319 -11.12 8.92 7.55
CA SER A 319 -12.10 9.74 6.80
C SER A 319 -12.38 11.09 7.42
N ILE A 320 -12.01 11.30 8.70
CA ILE A 320 -12.16 12.60 9.37
C ILE A 320 -11.39 13.73 8.65
N ALA A 321 -10.33 13.38 7.91
CA ALA A 321 -9.62 14.36 7.06
C ALA A 321 -10.54 14.98 5.99
N PHE A 322 -11.45 14.20 5.42
CA PHE A 322 -12.44 14.72 4.49
C PHE A 322 -13.43 15.62 5.21
N ASP A 323 -14.01 15.18 6.34
CA ASP A 323 -14.96 15.97 7.13
C ASP A 323 -14.32 17.29 7.56
N TYR A 324 -13.11 17.27 8.09
CA TYR A 324 -12.37 18.46 8.50
C TYR A 324 -11.99 19.37 7.32
N SER A 325 -11.89 18.82 6.10
CA SER A 325 -11.63 19.65 4.93
C SER A 325 -12.72 20.68 4.65
N LEU A 326 -13.95 20.45 5.12
CA LEU A 326 -15.04 21.42 5.06
C LEU A 326 -14.85 22.60 6.02
N VAL A 327 -14.12 22.41 7.11
CA VAL A 327 -13.75 23.47 8.06
C VAL A 327 -12.67 24.40 7.49
N GLY A 328 -11.79 23.88 6.61
CA GLY A 328 -10.78 24.67 5.91
C GLY A 328 -9.49 24.91 6.70
N GLY A 329 -9.28 24.25 7.83
CA GLY A 329 -8.04 24.30 8.63
C GLY A 329 -6.90 23.48 8.03
N VAL A 330 -5.77 23.40 8.72
CA VAL A 330 -4.60 22.63 8.30
C VAL A 330 -4.77 21.16 8.66
N ILE A 331 -4.45 20.26 7.73
CA ILE A 331 -4.41 18.81 7.98
C ILE A 331 -2.98 18.31 7.84
N LEU A 332 -2.49 17.61 8.86
CA LEU A 332 -1.21 16.90 8.85
C LEU A 332 -1.44 15.41 8.99
N PHE A 333 -0.61 14.63 8.33
CA PHE A 333 -0.77 13.19 8.30
C PHE A 333 0.40 12.52 9.00
N LEU A 334 0.10 11.71 10.03
CA LEU A 334 1.09 10.89 10.74
C LEU A 334 0.90 9.42 10.33
N ALA A 335 1.76 8.92 9.45
CA ALA A 335 1.56 7.64 8.79
C ALA A 335 2.85 6.81 8.63
N PRO A 336 3.40 6.24 9.73
CA PRO A 336 4.65 5.45 9.70
C PRO A 336 4.50 4.13 8.93
N ASP A 337 3.30 3.62 8.74
CA ASP A 337 3.01 2.30 8.22
C ASP A 337 2.26 2.29 6.87
N VAL A 338 2.40 3.34 6.05
CA VAL A 338 1.70 3.50 4.74
C VAL A 338 1.78 2.24 3.88
N VAL A 339 2.99 1.68 3.72
CA VAL A 339 3.22 0.50 2.88
C VAL A 339 2.50 -0.74 3.42
N ARG A 340 2.61 -0.96 4.73
CA ARG A 340 1.95 -2.08 5.41
C ARG A 340 0.43 -1.93 5.36
N TYR A 341 -0.06 -0.73 5.62
CA TYR A 341 -1.48 -0.43 5.62
C TYR A 341 -2.09 -0.57 4.22
N SER A 342 -1.44 0.00 3.19
CA SER A 342 -1.86 -0.13 1.80
C SER A 342 -1.84 -1.57 1.29
N SER A 343 -0.86 -2.39 1.72
CA SER A 343 -0.79 -3.80 1.33
C SER A 343 -1.82 -4.70 2.02
N SER A 344 -2.26 -4.34 3.24
CA SER A 344 -3.23 -5.11 4.02
C SER A 344 -4.67 -4.76 3.69
N ARG A 345 -5.04 -3.50 3.72
CA ARG A 345 -6.40 -3.02 3.48
C ARG A 345 -6.62 -2.46 2.08
N GLY A 346 -5.61 -1.82 1.52
CA GLY A 346 -5.71 -1.06 0.27
C GLY A 346 -6.37 0.31 0.46
N SER A 347 -6.18 1.19 -0.53
CA SER A 347 -6.79 2.50 -0.58
C SER A 347 -7.34 2.77 -1.98
N TYR A 348 -8.35 3.63 -2.09
CA TYR A 348 -8.96 4.02 -3.37
C TYR A 348 -8.07 4.96 -4.18
N GLU A 349 -7.10 5.58 -3.53
CA GLU A 349 -6.13 6.49 -4.15
C GLU A 349 -4.77 6.40 -3.46
N PRO A 350 -3.67 6.84 -4.10
CA PRO A 350 -2.37 6.92 -3.46
C PRO A 350 -2.40 7.82 -2.24
N PHE A 351 -1.70 7.42 -1.17
CA PHE A 351 -1.65 8.21 0.05
C PHE A 351 -1.03 9.59 -0.17
N SER A 352 -0.02 9.69 -1.05
CA SER A 352 0.59 10.97 -1.44
C SER A 352 -0.38 11.97 -2.07
N ASP A 353 -1.44 11.49 -2.77
CA ASP A 353 -2.48 12.36 -3.30
C ASP A 353 -3.40 12.86 -2.20
N PHE A 354 -3.68 11.99 -1.22
CA PHE A 354 -4.52 12.29 -0.07
C PHE A 354 -3.84 13.23 0.91
N SER A 355 -2.54 13.04 1.18
CA SER A 355 -1.75 13.85 2.12
C SER A 355 -1.23 15.15 1.51
N GLY A 356 -1.02 15.19 0.18
CA GLY A 356 -0.50 16.36 -0.53
C GLY A 356 0.93 16.73 -0.17
N GLY A 357 1.70 15.77 0.35
CA GLY A 357 3.07 15.97 0.82
C GLY A 357 3.19 16.52 2.24
N PHE A 358 2.06 16.54 3.00
CA PHE A 358 2.04 16.99 4.40
C PHE A 358 1.96 15.80 5.35
N GLU A 359 2.74 14.76 5.06
CA GLU A 359 2.87 13.57 5.87
C GLU A 359 4.19 13.49 6.65
N ALA A 360 4.13 12.91 7.82
CA ALA A 360 5.25 12.56 8.68
C ALA A 360 5.18 11.07 9.08
N ILE A 361 6.34 10.49 9.37
CA ILE A 361 6.46 9.10 9.79
C ILE A 361 6.53 8.95 11.32
N ASP A 362 6.72 10.05 12.02
CA ASP A 362 6.82 10.12 13.48
C ASP A 362 6.37 11.49 13.99
N TRP A 363 6.26 11.63 15.29
CA TRP A 363 5.84 12.88 15.92
C TRP A 363 6.85 14.00 15.78
N SER A 364 8.14 13.69 15.73
CA SER A 364 9.18 14.72 15.48
C SER A 364 8.96 15.39 14.13
N GLY A 365 8.60 14.61 13.10
CA GLY A 365 8.22 15.12 11.78
C GLY A 365 6.95 15.98 11.81
N VAL A 366 5.92 15.57 12.57
CA VAL A 366 4.70 16.37 12.76
C VAL A 366 5.02 17.71 13.40
N ILE A 367 5.83 17.73 14.46
CA ILE A 367 6.27 18.98 15.12
C ILE A 367 7.09 19.85 14.15
N GLY A 368 7.92 19.24 13.30
CA GLY A 368 8.63 19.93 12.22
C GLY A 368 7.68 20.65 11.27
N LEU A 369 6.64 19.95 10.77
CA LEU A 369 5.63 20.52 9.88
C LEU A 369 4.80 21.63 10.56
N LEU A 370 4.47 21.47 11.86
CA LEU A 370 3.78 22.51 12.63
C LEU A 370 4.63 23.76 12.77
N ARG A 371 5.92 23.64 13.09
CA ARG A 371 6.86 24.78 13.16
C ARG A 371 7.02 25.46 11.79
N GLU A 372 7.08 24.68 10.70
CA GLU A 372 7.15 25.23 9.35
C GLU A 372 5.86 25.99 8.99
N ARG A 373 4.68 25.45 9.34
CA ARG A 373 3.40 26.15 9.22
C ARG A 373 3.41 27.51 9.92
N ASP A 374 3.95 27.55 11.13
CA ASP A 374 3.91 28.75 11.97
C ASP A 374 4.93 29.80 11.51
N SER A 375 6.09 29.37 11.00
CA SER A 375 7.16 30.24 10.53
C SER A 375 7.05 30.69 9.06
N SER A 376 6.29 29.93 8.22
CA SER A 376 6.19 30.17 6.79
C SER A 376 4.76 30.38 6.33
N ARG A 377 4.42 31.64 5.96
CA ARG A 377 3.12 31.95 5.36
C ARG A 377 2.86 31.17 4.08
N ALA A 378 3.90 30.94 3.27
CA ALA A 378 3.80 30.19 2.01
C ALA A 378 3.44 28.73 2.28
N THR A 379 4.09 28.07 3.24
CA THR A 379 3.77 26.70 3.65
C THR A 379 2.37 26.58 4.20
N ARG A 380 1.97 27.49 5.11
CA ARG A 380 0.60 27.53 5.63
C ARG A 380 -0.44 27.68 4.51
N THR A 381 -0.18 28.57 3.53
CA THR A 381 -1.08 28.74 2.38
C THR A 381 -1.17 27.47 1.54
N ARG A 382 -0.07 26.75 1.29
CA ARG A 382 -0.07 25.47 0.58
C ARG A 382 -0.91 24.41 1.32
N MET A 383 -0.75 24.29 2.64
CA MET A 383 -1.53 23.36 3.48
C MET A 383 -3.03 23.64 3.40
N ILE A 384 -3.44 24.90 3.60
CA ILE A 384 -4.86 25.32 3.50
C ILE A 384 -5.41 25.08 2.09
N SER A 385 -4.61 25.39 1.05
CA SER A 385 -5.01 25.15 -0.33
C SER A 385 -5.19 23.66 -0.64
N HIS A 386 -4.40 22.79 -0.02
CA HIS A 386 -4.57 21.35 -0.14
C HIS A 386 -5.87 20.87 0.54
N THR A 387 -6.16 21.36 1.74
CA THR A 387 -7.41 21.11 2.45
C THR A 387 -8.64 21.55 1.62
N ALA A 388 -8.59 22.75 1.05
CA ALA A 388 -9.64 23.27 0.15
C ALA A 388 -9.80 22.41 -1.11
N TRP A 389 -8.72 21.91 -1.68
CA TRP A 389 -8.75 20.99 -2.82
C TRP A 389 -9.39 19.64 -2.45
N LEU A 390 -9.05 19.06 -1.29
CA LEU A 390 -9.71 17.84 -0.80
C LEU A 390 -11.23 18.04 -0.71
N ALA A 391 -11.65 19.11 -0.06
CA ALA A 391 -13.06 19.43 0.07
C ALA A 391 -13.75 19.59 -1.30
N ALA A 392 -13.13 20.33 -2.25
CA ALA A 392 -13.66 20.56 -3.59
C ALA A 392 -13.85 19.27 -4.39
N ARG A 393 -13.03 18.29 -4.13
CA ARG A 393 -13.00 17.01 -4.83
C ARG A 393 -14.05 16.02 -4.31
N VAL A 394 -14.25 16.00 -3.00
CA VAL A 394 -15.06 14.95 -2.36
C VAL A 394 -16.46 15.39 -1.94
N TYR A 395 -16.76 16.69 -1.99
CA TYR A 395 -18.07 17.25 -1.65
C TYR A 395 -18.67 18.05 -2.82
N SER A 396 -19.76 17.53 -3.39
CA SER A 396 -20.51 18.25 -4.44
C SER A 396 -21.36 19.38 -3.86
N PHE A 397 -21.86 19.25 -2.66
CA PHE A 397 -22.69 20.21 -1.96
C PHE A 397 -22.07 20.60 -0.62
N ARG A 398 -22.15 21.91 -0.28
CA ARG A 398 -21.59 22.50 0.94
C ARG A 398 -22.49 23.56 1.54
N ASP A 399 -23.76 23.50 1.18
CA ASP A 399 -24.77 24.50 1.48
C ASP A 399 -25.59 24.17 2.74
N GLY A 400 -25.20 23.11 3.50
CA GLY A 400 -25.89 22.69 4.70
C GLY A 400 -27.30 22.13 4.44
N ARG A 401 -27.62 21.71 3.20
CA ARG A 401 -28.93 21.19 2.80
C ARG A 401 -28.92 19.74 2.32
N ASN A 402 -27.90 19.00 2.73
CA ASN A 402 -27.75 17.59 2.35
C ASN A 402 -28.88 16.73 2.92
N THR A 403 -29.25 16.99 4.17
CA THR A 403 -30.36 16.31 4.87
C THR A 403 -31.68 16.49 4.15
N ALA A 404 -31.97 17.71 3.68
CA ALA A 404 -33.17 18.01 2.91
C ALA A 404 -33.19 17.20 1.60
N ARG A 405 -32.09 17.20 0.84
CA ARG A 405 -31.99 16.43 -0.40
C ARG A 405 -32.18 14.93 -0.18
N VAL A 406 -31.60 14.36 0.87
CA VAL A 406 -31.79 12.95 1.20
C VAL A 406 -33.24 12.66 1.59
N TYR A 407 -33.87 13.53 2.38
CA TYR A 407 -35.27 13.39 2.75
C TYR A 407 -36.18 13.40 1.51
N ASP A 408 -36.00 14.37 0.59
CA ASP A 408 -36.77 14.50 -0.64
C ASP A 408 -36.58 13.28 -1.56
N GLU A 409 -35.35 12.73 -1.67
CA GLU A 409 -35.08 11.48 -2.40
C GLU A 409 -35.84 10.29 -1.79
N ILE A 410 -35.88 10.17 -0.49
CA ILE A 410 -36.65 9.11 0.18
C ILE A 410 -38.13 9.29 -0.11
N ARG A 411 -38.69 10.46 0.09
CA ARG A 411 -40.12 10.77 -0.14
C ARG A 411 -40.54 10.48 -1.59
N SER A 412 -39.72 10.91 -2.55
CA SER A 412 -39.99 10.64 -3.95
C SER A 412 -39.99 9.14 -4.27
N ARG A 413 -39.03 8.40 -3.74
CA ARG A 413 -38.87 6.96 -4.03
C ARG A 413 -39.86 6.05 -3.32
N VAL A 414 -40.41 6.49 -2.20
CA VAL A 414 -41.53 5.79 -1.54
C VAL A 414 -42.90 6.20 -2.07
N GLY A 415 -42.95 7.15 -3.00
CA GLY A 415 -44.18 7.60 -3.65
C GLY A 415 -44.97 8.67 -2.89
N ASP A 416 -44.35 9.32 -1.90
CA ASP A 416 -44.99 10.28 -0.98
C ASP A 416 -44.57 11.74 -1.29
N GLY A 417 -43.78 11.98 -2.34
CA GLY A 417 -43.32 13.33 -2.72
C GLY A 417 -42.93 13.48 -4.20
N PRO A 418 -42.71 14.72 -4.64
CA PRO A 418 -42.27 15.01 -6.02
C PRO A 418 -40.84 14.52 -6.23
N ARG A 419 -40.43 14.48 -7.50
CA ARG A 419 -39.02 14.24 -7.84
C ARG A 419 -38.17 15.41 -7.35
N PRO A 420 -37.04 15.16 -6.67
CA PRO A 420 -36.17 16.25 -6.22
C PRO A 420 -35.62 17.08 -7.38
N ASP A 421 -35.55 18.39 -7.18
CA ASP A 421 -35.01 19.35 -8.15
C ASP A 421 -33.66 19.88 -7.63
N TYR A 422 -32.59 19.13 -7.87
CA TYR A 422 -31.23 19.60 -7.68
C TYR A 422 -30.30 19.04 -8.75
N VAL A 423 -29.26 19.79 -9.07
CA VAL A 423 -28.25 19.41 -10.06
C VAL A 423 -26.94 19.08 -9.39
N VAL A 424 -26.42 17.88 -9.64
CA VAL A 424 -25.10 17.47 -9.18
C VAL A 424 -24.04 18.19 -10.03
N PRO A 425 -23.12 18.96 -9.42
CA PRO A 425 -22.03 19.57 -10.16
C PRO A 425 -21.21 18.51 -10.91
N PRO A 426 -20.90 18.73 -12.21
CA PRO A 426 -20.11 17.79 -12.99
C PRO A 426 -18.67 17.71 -12.47
N LEU A 427 -18.01 16.58 -12.73
CA LEU A 427 -16.57 16.49 -12.51
C LEU A 427 -15.80 17.45 -13.43
N PRO A 428 -14.57 17.86 -13.04
CA PRO A 428 -13.81 18.90 -13.76
C PRO A 428 -13.42 18.49 -15.20
N LEU A 429 -13.33 17.19 -15.48
CA LEU A 429 -12.98 16.69 -16.81
C LEU A 429 -14.04 15.72 -17.36
N HIS A 430 -14.17 15.71 -18.69
CA HIS A 430 -14.98 14.75 -19.42
C HIS A 430 -14.15 14.10 -20.53
N VAL A 431 -13.88 12.79 -20.41
CA VAL A 431 -13.16 11.99 -21.41
C VAL A 431 -14.14 11.50 -22.46
N THR A 432 -13.92 11.92 -23.71
CA THR A 432 -14.78 11.63 -24.86
C THR A 432 -14.22 10.54 -25.77
N SER A 433 -12.89 10.35 -25.77
CA SER A 433 -12.26 9.24 -26.48
C SER A 433 -11.14 8.61 -25.67
N LEU A 434 -10.93 7.32 -25.91
CA LEU A 434 -9.89 6.52 -25.30
C LEU A 434 -9.42 5.48 -26.32
N GLU A 435 -8.14 5.54 -26.68
CA GLU A 435 -7.53 4.69 -27.69
C GLU A 435 -6.24 4.08 -27.18
N LEU A 436 -5.98 2.83 -27.57
CA LEU A 436 -4.73 2.14 -27.32
C LEU A 436 -4.17 1.69 -28.67
N SER A 437 -3.04 2.25 -29.08
CA SER A 437 -2.43 1.94 -30.37
C SER A 437 -1.99 0.48 -30.45
N ASP A 438 -2.02 -0.10 -31.65
CA ASP A 438 -1.56 -1.45 -31.96
C ASP A 438 -0.26 -1.39 -32.78
N SER A 439 0.70 -0.61 -32.31
CA SER A 439 2.01 -0.45 -32.94
C SER A 439 3.12 -1.18 -32.16
N GLN A 440 4.29 -1.28 -32.75
CA GLN A 440 5.47 -1.81 -32.04
C GLN A 440 5.89 -0.91 -30.86
N GLU A 441 5.55 0.37 -30.92
CA GLU A 441 5.70 1.32 -29.81
C GLU A 441 4.29 1.79 -29.40
N PRO A 442 3.58 1.01 -28.58
CA PRO A 442 2.21 1.31 -28.21
C PRO A 442 2.10 2.53 -27.29
N TRP A 443 1.02 3.29 -27.48
CA TRP A 443 0.68 4.42 -26.60
C TRP A 443 -0.82 4.40 -26.26
N LEU A 444 -1.12 5.02 -25.11
CA LEU A 444 -2.48 5.32 -24.69
C LEU A 444 -2.79 6.76 -25.04
N THR A 445 -3.89 6.99 -25.77
CA THR A 445 -4.44 8.32 -26.03
C THR A 445 -5.77 8.49 -25.33
N LEU A 446 -5.95 9.62 -24.66
CA LEU A 446 -7.21 10.08 -24.09
C LEU A 446 -7.49 11.47 -24.63
N ALA A 447 -8.72 11.73 -25.06
CA ALA A 447 -9.15 13.08 -25.41
C ALA A 447 -10.45 13.45 -24.69
N GLY A 448 -10.68 14.72 -24.49
CA GLY A 448 -11.85 15.17 -23.77
C GLY A 448 -12.00 16.69 -23.70
N VAL A 449 -12.92 17.11 -22.85
CA VAL A 449 -13.19 18.53 -22.60
C VAL A 449 -13.04 18.86 -21.12
N ALA A 450 -12.60 20.07 -20.83
CA ALA A 450 -12.44 20.64 -19.50
C ALA A 450 -13.13 22.01 -19.45
N PRO A 451 -14.34 22.13 -18.91
CA PRO A 451 -15.04 23.41 -18.83
C PRO A 451 -14.40 24.42 -17.88
N GLY A 452 -13.49 23.99 -17.03
CA GLY A 452 -12.82 24.82 -16.03
C GLY A 452 -11.30 24.63 -16.03
N ARG A 453 -10.77 23.82 -15.11
CA ARG A 453 -9.32 23.57 -14.98
C ARG A 453 -8.83 22.59 -16.04
N MET A 454 -7.84 23.02 -16.82
CA MET A 454 -7.20 22.20 -17.84
C MET A 454 -6.15 21.26 -17.24
N PRO A 455 -6.09 19.99 -17.69
CA PRO A 455 -4.97 19.14 -17.40
C PRO A 455 -3.73 19.63 -18.17
N VAL A 456 -2.57 19.62 -17.51
CA VAL A 456 -1.28 20.00 -18.12
C VAL A 456 -0.27 18.87 -18.06
N THR A 457 -0.51 17.88 -17.18
CA THR A 457 0.36 16.71 -17.06
C THR A 457 -0.49 15.45 -17.06
N VAL A 458 -0.05 14.42 -17.79
CA VAL A 458 -0.60 13.08 -17.72
C VAL A 458 0.44 12.10 -17.21
N GLN A 459 0.03 11.23 -16.31
CA GLN A 459 0.85 10.16 -15.76
C GLN A 459 0.07 8.86 -15.75
N LEU A 460 0.74 7.78 -16.06
CA LEU A 460 0.24 6.42 -15.85
C LEU A 460 1.01 5.81 -14.66
N VAL A 461 0.36 5.72 -13.52
CA VAL A 461 0.98 5.29 -12.25
C VAL A 461 0.63 3.84 -11.98
N GLY A 462 1.66 2.98 -11.99
CA GLY A 462 1.57 1.55 -11.72
C GLY A 462 2.19 1.17 -10.37
N PRO A 463 2.28 -0.12 -10.07
CA PRO A 463 2.79 -0.60 -8.78
C PRO A 463 4.31 -0.42 -8.58
N ARG A 464 5.06 -0.20 -9.68
CA ARG A 464 6.53 -0.13 -9.63
C ARG A 464 7.14 1.02 -10.44
N VAL A 465 6.38 1.58 -11.38
CA VAL A 465 6.86 2.65 -12.28
C VAL A 465 5.74 3.66 -12.52
N ARG A 466 6.17 4.88 -12.84
CA ARG A 466 5.35 5.97 -13.34
C ARG A 466 5.79 6.28 -14.75
N LEU A 467 4.84 6.34 -15.69
CA LEU A 467 5.07 6.78 -17.06
C LEU A 467 4.51 8.19 -17.21
N GLY A 468 5.31 9.10 -17.74
CA GLY A 468 4.88 10.43 -18.14
C GLY A 468 4.38 10.44 -19.57
N GLY A 469 3.50 11.38 -19.89
CA GLY A 469 3.03 11.63 -21.24
C GLY A 469 2.94 13.12 -21.53
N SER A 470 2.48 13.45 -22.72
CA SER A 470 2.25 14.81 -23.17
C SER A 470 0.77 15.15 -23.20
N ILE A 471 0.44 16.42 -22.99
CA ILE A 471 -0.92 16.96 -23.19
C ILE A 471 -0.86 18.12 -24.17
N THR A 472 -1.77 18.10 -25.13
CA THR A 472 -2.08 19.23 -26.00
C THR A 472 -3.48 19.73 -25.65
N ALA A 473 -3.65 21.05 -25.58
CA ALA A 473 -4.93 21.67 -25.24
C ALA A 473 -5.26 22.79 -26.24
N GLN A 474 -6.53 22.87 -26.66
CA GLN A 474 -7.04 23.90 -27.53
C GLN A 474 -8.45 24.31 -27.08
N GLY A 475 -8.60 25.55 -26.59
CA GLY A 475 -9.86 26.00 -25.99
C GLY A 475 -10.21 25.17 -24.76
N THR A 476 -11.35 24.53 -24.73
CA THR A 476 -11.78 23.61 -23.70
C THR A 476 -11.44 22.15 -23.99
N SER A 477 -10.92 21.84 -25.17
CA SER A 477 -10.55 20.48 -25.56
C SER A 477 -9.09 20.16 -25.19
N TRP A 478 -8.83 18.92 -24.87
CA TRP A 478 -7.48 18.42 -24.54
C TRP A 478 -7.28 17.00 -25.09
N THR A 479 -6.02 16.67 -25.39
CA THR A 479 -5.59 15.32 -25.76
C THR A 479 -4.33 14.97 -24.97
N ALA A 480 -4.34 13.84 -24.29
CA ALA A 480 -3.23 13.30 -23.52
C ALA A 480 -2.72 12.03 -24.19
N THR A 481 -1.40 11.90 -24.36
CA THR A 481 -0.75 10.71 -24.95
C THR A 481 0.33 10.22 -24.02
N VAL A 482 0.29 8.94 -23.67
CA VAL A 482 1.27 8.27 -22.80
C VAL A 482 1.92 7.12 -23.55
N PRO A 483 3.24 7.18 -23.84
CA PRO A 483 3.96 6.06 -24.41
C PRO A 483 4.02 4.90 -23.42
N LEU A 484 3.82 3.66 -23.90
CA LEU A 484 3.83 2.46 -23.07
C LEU A 484 5.16 1.68 -23.18
N LEU A 485 6.17 2.28 -23.78
CA LEU A 485 7.56 1.86 -23.64
C LEU A 485 8.35 2.92 -22.91
N THR A 486 9.28 2.50 -22.08
CA THR A 486 10.12 3.42 -21.31
C THR A 486 11.53 2.89 -21.16
N SER A 487 12.51 3.78 -21.28
CA SER A 487 13.89 3.53 -20.86
C SER A 487 14.00 3.83 -19.38
N ARG A 488 14.48 2.87 -18.62
CA ARG A 488 14.70 3.01 -17.18
C ARG A 488 16.19 3.02 -16.88
N LEU A 489 16.65 4.06 -16.17
CA LEU A 489 18.06 4.20 -15.80
C LEU A 489 19.00 4.01 -17.01
N GLY A 490 18.68 4.62 -18.15
CA GLY A 490 19.48 4.54 -19.38
C GLY A 490 19.47 3.18 -20.08
N GLY A 491 18.58 2.27 -19.69
CA GLY A 491 18.41 0.96 -20.35
C GLY A 491 17.62 1.03 -21.65
N PRO A 492 17.37 -0.13 -22.29
CA PRO A 492 16.56 -0.19 -23.51
C PRO A 492 15.11 0.22 -23.27
N LEU A 493 14.41 0.57 -24.34
CA LEU A 493 12.96 0.78 -24.31
C LEU A 493 12.25 -0.55 -24.08
N LEU A 494 11.61 -0.70 -22.94
CA LEU A 494 10.87 -1.89 -22.54
C LEU A 494 9.47 -1.51 -22.07
N PRO A 495 8.50 -2.42 -22.16
CA PRO A 495 7.19 -2.20 -21.58
C PRO A 495 7.30 -2.09 -20.04
N PRO A 496 6.33 -1.43 -19.41
CA PRO A 496 6.30 -1.35 -17.95
C PRO A 496 6.00 -2.73 -17.33
N PRO A 497 6.43 -2.98 -16.07
CA PRO A 497 6.13 -4.22 -15.36
C PRO A 497 4.64 -4.52 -15.30
N SER A 498 4.27 -5.79 -15.33
CA SER A 498 2.88 -6.23 -15.19
C SER A 498 2.25 -5.70 -13.89
N GLY A 499 1.04 -5.20 -13.99
CA GLY A 499 0.30 -4.64 -12.85
C GLY A 499 -0.88 -3.77 -13.28
N ARG A 500 -1.52 -3.19 -12.27
CA ARG A 500 -2.61 -2.24 -12.47
C ARG A 500 -2.06 -0.81 -12.49
N TYR A 501 -2.40 -0.07 -13.54
CA TYR A 501 -1.97 1.29 -13.79
C TYR A 501 -3.17 2.24 -13.78
N ARG A 502 -3.05 3.36 -13.09
CA ARG A 502 -4.07 4.41 -13.06
C ARG A 502 -3.59 5.62 -13.86
N VAL A 503 -4.44 6.12 -14.75
CA VAL A 503 -4.21 7.40 -15.43
C VAL A 503 -4.49 8.53 -14.46
N ARG A 504 -3.54 9.44 -14.31
CA ARG A 504 -3.63 10.67 -13.53
C ARG A 504 -3.50 11.86 -14.47
N LEU A 505 -4.47 12.72 -14.46
CA LEU A 505 -4.47 14.00 -15.15
C LEU A 505 -4.28 15.07 -14.08
N LEU A 506 -3.26 15.89 -14.23
CA LEU A 506 -2.88 16.89 -13.23
C LEU A 506 -3.03 18.31 -13.79
N ASP A 507 -3.47 19.25 -12.95
CA ASP A 507 -3.50 20.68 -13.26
C ASP A 507 -2.09 21.31 -13.09
N ARG A 508 -2.00 22.63 -13.30
CA ARG A 508 -0.76 23.41 -13.16
C ARG A 508 -0.17 23.39 -11.74
N ASP A 509 -1.02 23.15 -10.74
CA ASP A 509 -0.60 23.05 -9.34
C ASP A 509 -0.18 21.64 -8.96
N GLY A 510 -0.15 20.68 -9.93
CA GLY A 510 0.17 19.29 -9.71
C GLY A 510 -0.96 18.47 -9.05
N ARG A 511 -2.19 19.01 -9.02
CA ARG A 511 -3.35 18.38 -8.39
C ARG A 511 -4.10 17.48 -9.36
N VAL A 512 -4.56 16.34 -8.86
CA VAL A 512 -5.35 15.38 -9.65
C VAL A 512 -6.71 15.97 -10.01
N LEU A 513 -7.06 15.87 -11.29
CA LEU A 513 -8.37 16.19 -11.82
C LEU A 513 -9.13 14.88 -12.09
N ASP A 514 -10.25 14.71 -11.41
CA ASP A 514 -11.15 13.58 -11.65
C ASP A 514 -11.96 13.81 -12.93
N ALA A 515 -12.27 12.73 -13.67
CA ALA A 515 -12.91 12.80 -14.97
C ALA A 515 -14.09 11.84 -15.09
N THR A 516 -15.21 12.27 -15.66
CA THR A 516 -16.22 11.35 -16.20
C THR A 516 -15.70 10.72 -17.49
N VAL A 517 -16.00 9.44 -17.72
CA VAL A 517 -15.55 8.71 -18.90
C VAL A 517 -16.78 8.17 -19.64
N SER A 518 -17.07 8.73 -20.82
CA SER A 518 -18.13 8.25 -21.73
C SER A 518 -17.59 7.59 -22.99
N ALA A 519 -16.26 7.55 -23.14
CA ALA A 519 -15.60 6.95 -24.30
C ALA A 519 -15.80 5.44 -24.38
N ALA A 520 -15.85 4.90 -25.59
CA ALA A 520 -15.78 3.46 -25.80
C ALA A 520 -14.45 2.91 -25.29
N VAL A 521 -14.51 1.77 -24.59
CA VAL A 521 -13.32 1.11 -24.04
C VAL A 521 -12.73 0.16 -25.08
N PRO A 522 -11.42 0.26 -25.39
CA PRO A 522 -10.77 -0.71 -26.26
C PRO A 522 -10.95 -2.14 -25.77
N ALA A 523 -11.17 -3.07 -26.70
CA ALA A 523 -11.33 -4.47 -26.38
C ALA A 523 -10.05 -5.03 -25.70
N PRO A 524 -10.19 -5.88 -24.66
CA PRO A 524 -9.05 -6.56 -24.06
C PRO A 524 -8.25 -7.38 -25.08
N GLY A 525 -6.93 -7.40 -24.97
CA GLY A 525 -6.12 -8.14 -25.90
C GLY A 525 -4.61 -8.16 -25.61
N LEU A 526 -3.86 -8.63 -26.62
CA LEU A 526 -2.39 -8.62 -26.65
C LEU A 526 -1.94 -7.46 -27.55
N ARG A 527 -0.93 -6.72 -27.16
CA ARG A 527 -0.35 -5.63 -27.96
C ARG A 527 1.08 -5.95 -28.36
N ALA A 528 1.32 -6.03 -29.67
CA ALA A 528 2.64 -6.22 -30.28
C ALA A 528 3.50 -7.33 -29.63
N GLY A 529 2.91 -8.32 -28.96
CA GLY A 529 3.63 -9.34 -28.17
C GLY A 529 4.28 -8.82 -26.87
N LEU A 530 4.08 -7.55 -26.51
CA LEU A 530 4.74 -6.91 -25.37
C LEU A 530 3.99 -7.09 -24.05
N PHE A 531 2.68 -6.99 -24.09
CA PHE A 531 1.82 -7.16 -22.92
C PHE A 531 0.37 -7.49 -23.31
N ARG A 532 -0.35 -8.11 -22.38
CA ARG A 532 -1.81 -8.16 -22.41
C ARG A 532 -2.36 -6.95 -21.69
N PHE A 533 -3.47 -6.44 -22.17
CA PHE A 533 -4.09 -5.27 -21.56
C PHE A 533 -5.59 -5.47 -21.37
N THR A 534 -6.11 -4.76 -20.38
CA THR A 534 -7.54 -4.52 -20.18
C THR A 534 -7.69 -3.10 -19.70
N VAL A 535 -8.52 -2.33 -20.39
CA VAL A 535 -8.83 -0.97 -19.98
C VAL A 535 -10.16 -0.97 -19.26
N ALA A 536 -10.23 -0.35 -18.11
CA ALA A 536 -11.43 -0.19 -17.32
C ALA A 536 -11.65 1.31 -17.01
N PRO A 537 -12.68 1.94 -17.61
CA PRO A 537 -13.10 3.26 -17.19
C PRO A 537 -13.77 3.13 -15.81
N PHE A 538 -13.49 4.10 -14.96
CA PHE A 538 -14.22 4.33 -13.73
C PHE A 538 -15.11 5.57 -13.90
N ASP A 539 -16.04 5.75 -12.99
CA ASP A 539 -16.86 6.97 -12.98
C ASP A 539 -16.03 8.26 -12.83
N THR A 540 -14.78 8.14 -12.37
CA THR A 540 -13.86 9.27 -12.10
C THR A 540 -12.48 9.13 -12.74
N GLY A 541 -12.31 8.28 -13.76
CA GLY A 541 -11.02 8.12 -14.44
C GLY A 541 -10.84 6.82 -15.20
N VAL A 542 -9.61 6.49 -15.53
CA VAL A 542 -9.22 5.31 -16.33
C VAL A 542 -8.16 4.49 -15.61
N THR A 543 -8.33 3.18 -15.64
CA THR A 543 -7.31 2.20 -15.19
C THR A 543 -6.97 1.24 -16.32
N ILE A 544 -5.69 0.85 -16.39
CA ILE A 544 -5.21 -0.18 -17.30
C ILE A 544 -4.61 -1.32 -16.47
N ASP A 545 -5.03 -2.54 -16.74
CA ASP A 545 -4.36 -3.73 -16.23
C ASP A 545 -3.44 -4.27 -17.34
N LEU A 546 -2.12 -4.24 -17.10
CA LEU A 546 -1.10 -4.80 -17.96
C LEU A 546 -0.67 -6.16 -17.40
N GLY A 547 -0.63 -7.18 -18.22
CA GLY A 547 -0.21 -8.53 -17.87
C GLY A 547 0.91 -9.04 -18.77
N ALA A 548 1.59 -10.12 -18.37
CA ALA A 548 2.56 -10.80 -19.21
C ALA A 548 1.95 -11.15 -20.58
N PRO A 549 2.73 -11.12 -21.67
CA PRO A 549 2.23 -11.39 -23.01
C PRO A 549 2.00 -12.90 -23.28
N LEU A 550 1.30 -13.56 -22.37
CA LEU A 550 0.89 -14.96 -22.49
C LEU A 550 -0.20 -15.12 -23.57
N ALA A 551 -0.21 -16.25 -24.27
CA ALA A 551 -1.26 -16.60 -25.21
C ALA A 551 -2.62 -16.80 -24.49
N ALA A 552 -3.71 -16.70 -25.20
CA ALA A 552 -5.05 -16.75 -24.61
C ALA A 552 -5.34 -18.08 -23.89
N ASP A 553 -4.82 -19.18 -24.41
CA ASP A 553 -4.94 -20.53 -23.85
C ASP A 553 -3.93 -20.81 -22.69
N GLU A 554 -3.06 -19.86 -22.38
CA GLU A 554 -2.12 -19.91 -21.25
C GLU A 554 -2.63 -19.13 -20.05
N VAL A 555 -3.60 -18.25 -20.25
CA VAL A 555 -4.14 -17.36 -19.21
C VAL A 555 -5.28 -18.01 -18.43
N GLY A 556 -5.28 -17.78 -17.12
CA GLY A 556 -6.35 -18.24 -16.22
C GLY A 556 -6.06 -19.57 -15.53
N ALA A 557 -6.74 -19.79 -14.43
CA ALA A 557 -6.48 -20.93 -13.53
C ALA A 557 -6.68 -22.31 -14.20
N ALA A 558 -7.67 -22.44 -15.08
CA ALA A 558 -7.93 -23.68 -15.79
C ALA A 558 -6.81 -24.03 -16.78
N ASN A 559 -6.38 -23.06 -17.60
CA ASN A 559 -5.28 -23.23 -18.56
C ASN A 559 -3.96 -23.52 -17.84
N GLN A 560 -3.66 -22.78 -16.76
CA GLN A 560 -2.48 -23.05 -15.94
C GLN A 560 -2.51 -24.45 -15.30
N ALA A 561 -3.66 -24.92 -14.88
CA ALA A 561 -3.82 -26.30 -14.37
C ALA A 561 -3.59 -27.35 -15.49
N ARG A 562 -4.07 -27.09 -16.71
CA ARG A 562 -3.84 -27.91 -17.90
C ARG A 562 -2.34 -28.00 -18.21
N LEU A 563 -1.67 -26.87 -18.33
CA LEU A 563 -0.23 -26.79 -18.61
C LEU A 563 0.61 -27.49 -17.53
N GLN A 564 0.26 -27.29 -16.25
CA GLN A 564 0.92 -27.97 -15.14
C GLN A 564 0.70 -29.50 -15.17
N SER A 565 -0.47 -29.95 -15.61
CA SER A 565 -0.76 -31.37 -15.77
C SER A 565 0.01 -31.96 -16.95
N ALA A 566 0.11 -31.24 -18.07
CA ALA A 566 0.92 -31.63 -19.21
C ALA A 566 2.41 -31.72 -18.81
N TYR A 567 2.95 -30.71 -18.12
CA TYR A 567 4.32 -30.72 -17.57
C TYR A 567 4.60 -31.97 -16.73
N ARG A 568 3.65 -32.43 -15.91
CA ARG A 568 3.84 -33.64 -15.08
C ARG A 568 4.00 -34.91 -15.90
N ARG A 569 3.40 -34.98 -17.08
CA ARG A 569 3.41 -36.14 -17.99
C ARG A 569 4.60 -36.18 -18.94
N VAL A 570 5.34 -35.05 -19.06
CA VAL A 570 6.50 -35.01 -19.98
C VAL A 570 7.57 -35.99 -19.53
N SER A 571 7.87 -36.94 -20.39
CA SER A 571 8.87 -37.99 -20.21
C SER A 571 10.01 -37.85 -21.22
N ARG A 572 10.30 -36.62 -21.71
CA ARG A 572 11.32 -36.36 -22.71
C ARG A 572 12.74 -36.47 -22.13
N ALA A 573 13.70 -36.89 -22.95
CA ALA A 573 15.11 -36.78 -22.62
C ALA A 573 15.50 -35.34 -22.40
N THR A 574 16.47 -35.10 -21.52
CA THR A 574 17.02 -33.75 -21.31
C THR A 574 17.79 -33.30 -22.56
N GLN A 575 17.67 -32.02 -22.91
CA GLN A 575 18.33 -31.35 -24.03
C GLN A 575 19.57 -30.63 -23.51
N ASP A 576 20.54 -30.37 -24.38
CA ASP A 576 21.72 -29.53 -24.09
C ASP A 576 21.30 -28.07 -23.99
N SER A 577 20.63 -27.77 -22.87
CA SER A 577 20.13 -26.45 -22.54
C SER A 577 20.18 -26.20 -21.03
N VAL A 578 20.28 -24.93 -20.67
CA VAL A 578 20.25 -24.45 -19.29
C VAL A 578 19.08 -23.52 -19.09
N PHE A 579 18.28 -23.80 -18.05
CA PHE A 579 17.21 -22.94 -17.60
C PHE A 579 17.74 -22.05 -16.47
N PHE A 580 17.73 -20.75 -16.68
CA PHE A 580 18.13 -19.74 -15.69
C PHE A 580 16.91 -19.04 -15.11
N GLU A 581 16.93 -18.83 -13.79
CA GLU A 581 15.93 -18.02 -13.09
C GLU A 581 16.60 -17.24 -11.96
N SER A 582 16.36 -15.92 -11.92
CA SER A 582 16.87 -15.03 -10.92
C SER A 582 15.71 -14.29 -10.26
N TYR A 583 15.65 -14.31 -8.91
CA TYR A 583 14.59 -13.66 -8.12
C TYR A 583 13.19 -13.89 -8.70
N TYR A 584 12.89 -15.15 -9.01
CA TYR A 584 11.60 -15.57 -9.58
C TYR A 584 11.28 -14.93 -10.94
N GLY A 585 12.27 -14.69 -11.77
CA GLY A 585 12.11 -14.11 -13.10
C GLY A 585 11.86 -12.59 -13.10
N GLN A 586 12.04 -11.92 -11.97
CA GLN A 586 11.82 -10.46 -11.88
C GLN A 586 12.98 -9.65 -12.49
N ASN A 587 14.15 -10.24 -12.60
CA ASN A 587 15.32 -9.65 -13.24
C ASN A 587 16.27 -10.72 -13.75
N VAL A 588 17.29 -10.31 -14.49
CA VAL A 588 18.41 -11.14 -14.94
C VAL A 588 19.68 -10.64 -14.27
N SER A 589 20.05 -11.26 -13.15
CA SER A 589 21.15 -10.77 -12.30
C SER A 589 21.75 -11.88 -11.45
N SER A 590 22.65 -11.49 -10.55
CA SER A 590 23.22 -12.36 -9.52
C SER A 590 24.03 -13.53 -10.07
N ASN A 591 24.25 -14.60 -9.27
CA ASN A 591 25.03 -15.77 -9.65
C ASN A 591 24.55 -16.44 -10.94
N PRO A 592 23.24 -16.60 -11.22
CA PRO A 592 22.78 -17.13 -12.50
C PRO A 592 23.30 -16.33 -13.70
N ARG A 593 23.32 -14.98 -13.63
CA ARG A 593 23.88 -14.12 -14.67
C ARG A 593 25.38 -14.29 -14.83
N GLY A 594 26.13 -14.42 -13.72
CA GLY A 594 27.56 -14.70 -13.75
C GLY A 594 27.90 -16.04 -14.43
N ILE A 595 27.12 -17.08 -14.13
CA ILE A 595 27.27 -18.41 -14.78
C ILE A 595 26.88 -18.32 -16.26
N ASP A 596 25.83 -17.60 -16.62
CA ASP A 596 25.42 -17.37 -18.01
C ASP A 596 26.52 -16.69 -18.83
N ARG A 597 27.17 -15.64 -18.29
CA ARG A 597 28.34 -14.99 -18.93
C ARG A 597 29.49 -15.97 -19.17
N ALA A 598 29.80 -16.83 -18.20
CA ALA A 598 30.85 -17.83 -18.35
C ALA A 598 30.47 -18.93 -19.36
N LEU A 599 29.23 -19.40 -19.32
CA LEU A 599 28.71 -20.40 -20.24
C LEU A 599 28.72 -19.90 -21.69
N THR A 600 28.34 -18.64 -21.92
CA THR A 600 28.38 -18.02 -23.26
C THR A 600 29.79 -18.06 -23.86
N ARG A 601 30.82 -17.86 -23.03
CA ARG A 601 32.22 -17.93 -23.52
C ARG A 601 32.70 -19.36 -23.74
N LEU A 602 32.39 -20.28 -22.82
CA LEU A 602 32.92 -21.65 -22.86
C LEU A 602 32.11 -22.60 -23.74
N ARG A 603 30.82 -22.39 -23.87
CA ARG A 603 29.87 -23.24 -24.60
C ARG A 603 28.84 -22.40 -25.36
N PRO A 604 29.21 -21.59 -26.36
CA PRO A 604 28.35 -20.62 -27.04
C PRO A 604 27.15 -21.26 -27.76
N ARG A 605 27.20 -22.56 -28.03
CA ARG A 605 26.11 -23.31 -28.71
C ARG A 605 25.04 -23.84 -27.74
N THR A 606 25.27 -23.82 -26.42
CA THR A 606 24.32 -24.30 -25.46
C THR A 606 23.10 -23.34 -25.40
N THR A 607 21.92 -23.87 -25.56
CA THR A 607 20.68 -23.05 -25.45
C THR A 607 20.49 -22.55 -24.04
N ARG A 608 20.32 -21.24 -23.89
CA ARG A 608 20.17 -20.55 -22.59
C ARG A 608 18.76 -19.97 -22.48
N TYR A 609 17.91 -20.59 -21.68
CA TYR A 609 16.56 -20.09 -21.39
C TYR A 609 16.56 -19.22 -20.15
N TRP A 610 16.06 -18.00 -20.26
CA TRP A 610 15.86 -17.13 -19.09
C TRP A 610 14.38 -16.99 -18.75
N SER A 611 14.02 -17.45 -17.56
CA SER A 611 12.68 -17.26 -17.00
C SER A 611 12.46 -15.79 -16.65
N ILE A 612 11.41 -15.19 -17.20
CA ILE A 612 11.00 -13.81 -16.96
C ILE A 612 9.51 -13.73 -16.60
N VAL A 613 9.13 -12.80 -15.72
CA VAL A 613 7.73 -12.62 -15.31
C VAL A 613 6.90 -11.89 -16.38
N ASP A 614 7.52 -10.98 -17.13
CA ASP A 614 6.91 -10.18 -18.19
C ASP A 614 8.01 -9.58 -19.09
N ALA A 615 7.61 -8.89 -20.15
CA ALA A 615 8.55 -8.31 -21.13
C ALA A 615 9.29 -7.05 -20.62
N SER A 616 9.08 -6.62 -19.37
CA SER A 616 9.84 -5.52 -18.78
C SER A 616 11.25 -5.90 -18.33
N VAL A 617 11.59 -7.18 -18.43
CA VAL A 617 12.88 -7.74 -18.03
C VAL A 617 13.81 -7.88 -19.23
N GLU A 618 14.93 -7.16 -19.20
CA GLU A 618 16.01 -7.26 -20.19
C GLU A 618 16.72 -8.61 -20.07
N VAL A 619 16.89 -9.31 -21.19
CA VAL A 619 17.55 -10.62 -21.29
C VAL A 619 18.84 -10.51 -22.10
N PRO A 620 19.93 -11.25 -21.76
CA PRO A 620 21.20 -11.19 -22.47
C PRO A 620 21.09 -11.61 -23.95
N ASP A 621 21.92 -11.01 -24.77
CA ASP A 621 22.03 -11.36 -26.19
C ASP A 621 22.26 -12.85 -26.39
N GLY A 622 21.56 -13.43 -27.36
CA GLY A 622 21.63 -14.84 -27.70
C GLY A 622 21.00 -15.79 -26.66
N ALA A 623 20.43 -15.29 -25.58
CA ALA A 623 19.59 -16.07 -24.70
C ALA A 623 18.10 -15.99 -25.11
N VAL A 624 17.33 -17.01 -24.78
CA VAL A 624 15.91 -17.11 -25.12
C VAL A 624 15.07 -16.70 -23.94
N PRO A 625 14.36 -15.56 -23.98
CA PRO A 625 13.40 -15.20 -22.92
C PRO A 625 12.20 -16.14 -22.93
N ILE A 626 11.81 -16.63 -21.76
CA ILE A 626 10.62 -17.46 -21.59
C ILE A 626 9.76 -16.95 -20.45
N LEU A 627 8.49 -16.72 -20.78
CA LEU A 627 7.53 -16.14 -19.82
C LEU A 627 7.07 -17.17 -18.79
N GLU A 628 7.18 -16.85 -17.52
CA GLU A 628 6.70 -17.70 -16.43
C GLU A 628 5.22 -18.09 -16.65
N GLY A 629 4.97 -19.40 -16.73
CA GLY A 629 3.64 -19.96 -16.91
C GLY A 629 3.22 -20.17 -18.36
N SER A 630 4.02 -19.76 -19.35
CA SER A 630 3.80 -20.13 -20.75
C SER A 630 4.06 -21.63 -20.97
N GLU A 631 3.57 -22.19 -22.06
CA GLU A 631 3.84 -23.56 -22.45
C GLU A 631 5.34 -23.77 -22.65
N ALA A 632 6.02 -22.83 -23.32
CA ALA A 632 7.47 -22.83 -23.52
C ALA A 632 8.25 -22.86 -22.19
N TRP A 633 7.79 -22.13 -21.17
CA TRP A 633 8.40 -22.14 -19.84
C TRP A 633 8.29 -23.51 -19.17
N TRP A 634 7.11 -24.14 -19.25
CA TRP A 634 6.92 -25.47 -18.72
C TRP A 634 7.75 -26.53 -19.47
N GLN A 635 7.87 -26.39 -20.79
CA GLN A 635 8.69 -27.26 -21.63
C GLN A 635 10.17 -27.10 -21.33
N ALA A 636 10.71 -25.87 -21.34
CA ALA A 636 12.10 -25.61 -21.03
C ALA A 636 12.51 -26.12 -19.63
N ARG A 637 11.64 -25.87 -18.63
CA ARG A 637 11.84 -26.37 -17.28
C ARG A 637 11.80 -27.90 -17.17
N ALA A 638 11.10 -28.57 -18.08
CA ALA A 638 11.06 -30.03 -18.13
C ALA A 638 12.22 -30.67 -18.86
N SER A 639 12.75 -30.00 -19.91
CA SER A 639 13.72 -30.57 -20.85
C SER A 639 15.15 -30.09 -20.63
N SER A 640 15.39 -28.95 -19.98
CA SER A 640 16.74 -28.48 -19.74
C SER A 640 17.55 -29.44 -18.87
N ARG A 641 18.78 -29.71 -19.24
CA ARG A 641 19.71 -30.60 -18.50
C ARG A 641 20.08 -29.98 -17.16
N ALA A 642 20.29 -28.67 -17.11
CA ALA A 642 20.55 -27.92 -15.90
C ALA A 642 19.52 -26.83 -15.65
N LEU A 643 19.16 -26.64 -14.37
CA LEU A 643 18.43 -25.47 -13.88
C LEU A 643 19.35 -24.72 -12.92
N VAL A 644 19.62 -23.45 -13.19
CA VAL A 644 20.46 -22.56 -12.38
C VAL A 644 19.56 -21.49 -11.76
N VAL A 645 19.39 -21.55 -10.45
CA VAL A 645 18.42 -20.70 -9.73
C VAL A 645 19.05 -20.13 -8.47
N ASN A 646 18.63 -18.92 -8.07
CA ASN A 646 19.13 -18.28 -6.84
C ASN A 646 18.09 -18.13 -5.74
N ASP A 647 16.87 -18.61 -5.98
CA ASP A 647 15.77 -18.62 -5.03
C ASP A 647 15.00 -19.94 -5.09
N TRP A 648 13.91 -20.09 -4.33
CA TRP A 648 13.12 -21.32 -4.31
C TRP A 648 12.39 -21.55 -5.64
N LEU A 649 12.24 -22.83 -6.03
CA LEU A 649 11.50 -23.22 -7.22
C LEU A 649 9.99 -23.03 -6.99
N ARG A 650 9.47 -21.87 -7.34
CA ARG A 650 8.01 -21.62 -7.31
C ARG A 650 7.28 -22.58 -8.25
N LYS A 651 5.98 -22.73 -8.01
CA LYS A 651 5.08 -23.65 -8.71
C LYS A 651 5.53 -25.11 -8.50
N ARG A 652 4.76 -26.06 -9.01
CA ARG A 652 5.13 -27.47 -8.85
C ARG A 652 6.34 -27.80 -9.70
N PHE A 653 7.38 -28.32 -9.07
CA PHE A 653 8.57 -28.82 -9.74
C PHE A 653 8.65 -30.34 -9.60
N ARG A 654 9.13 -31.03 -10.64
CA ARG A 654 9.45 -32.45 -10.66
C ARG A 654 10.79 -32.63 -11.37
N LYS A 655 11.82 -32.97 -10.63
CA LYS A 655 13.13 -33.32 -11.16
C LYS A 655 13.05 -34.54 -12.05
N ARG A 656 13.71 -34.49 -13.22
CA ARG A 656 13.79 -35.62 -14.16
C ARG A 656 15.14 -36.31 -14.06
N ARG A 657 15.20 -37.58 -14.58
CA ARG A 657 16.46 -38.29 -14.72
C ARG A 657 17.38 -37.52 -15.66
N GLY A 658 18.65 -37.35 -15.30
CA GLY A 658 19.60 -36.56 -16.09
C GLY A 658 19.46 -35.03 -15.95
N GLN A 659 18.59 -34.54 -15.05
CA GLN A 659 18.42 -33.12 -14.78
C GLN A 659 19.09 -32.73 -13.47
N THR A 660 19.86 -31.67 -13.44
CA THR A 660 20.49 -31.12 -12.24
C THR A 660 19.96 -29.73 -11.92
N VAL A 661 19.65 -29.50 -10.66
CA VAL A 661 19.31 -28.16 -10.13
C VAL A 661 20.52 -27.66 -9.35
N LEU A 662 21.14 -26.60 -9.84
CA LEU A 662 22.15 -25.82 -9.16
C LEU A 662 21.49 -24.65 -8.44
N GLN A 663 21.41 -24.73 -7.14
CA GLN A 663 20.97 -23.63 -6.28
C GLN A 663 22.18 -22.76 -5.96
N THR A 664 22.18 -21.53 -6.51
CA THR A 664 23.31 -20.61 -6.37
C THR A 664 23.19 -19.71 -5.16
N TRP A 665 22.02 -19.69 -4.52
CA TRP A 665 21.71 -18.74 -3.46
C TRP A 665 21.97 -17.29 -3.90
N HIS A 666 21.85 -16.33 -2.97
CA HIS A 666 21.92 -14.90 -3.33
C HIS A 666 22.69 -14.03 -2.32
N GLY A 667 23.60 -14.61 -1.53
CA GLY A 667 24.47 -13.85 -0.62
C GLY A 667 25.04 -14.68 0.51
N THR A 668 26.24 -14.34 0.99
CA THR A 668 26.79 -14.86 2.23
C THR A 668 25.90 -14.40 3.41
N PRO A 669 25.47 -15.30 4.28
CA PRO A 669 24.49 -14.97 5.32
C PRO A 669 25.14 -14.34 6.56
N LEU A 670 24.80 -13.10 6.88
CA LEU A 670 24.97 -12.53 8.22
C LEU A 670 23.83 -12.98 9.14
N LYS A 671 22.61 -12.96 8.64
CA LYS A 671 21.37 -13.22 9.38
C LYS A 671 21.06 -14.71 9.44
N GLN A 672 20.49 -15.17 10.54
CA GLN A 672 20.04 -16.56 10.68
C GLN A 672 18.99 -16.92 9.64
N LEU A 673 19.22 -18.08 8.97
CA LEU A 673 18.40 -18.53 7.83
C LEU A 673 17.53 -19.74 8.22
N ALA A 674 16.42 -19.87 7.51
CA ALA A 674 15.55 -21.05 7.47
C ALA A 674 15.38 -21.79 8.80
N LEU A 675 16.00 -22.95 9.01
CA LEU A 675 15.86 -23.77 10.22
C LEU A 675 16.64 -23.24 11.42
N ASP A 676 17.66 -22.40 11.19
CA ASP A 676 18.47 -21.81 12.27
C ASP A 676 17.78 -20.59 12.92
N ARG A 677 16.67 -20.12 12.38
CA ARG A 677 15.92 -18.98 12.94
C ARG A 677 15.23 -19.38 14.25
N PRO A 678 15.22 -18.51 15.26
CA PRO A 678 14.48 -18.75 16.49
C PRO A 678 12.98 -18.94 16.21
N GLY A 679 12.34 -19.91 16.89
CA GLY A 679 10.89 -20.10 16.84
C GLY A 679 10.32 -20.56 15.48
N VAL A 680 11.09 -21.26 14.66
CA VAL A 680 10.64 -21.78 13.35
C VAL A 680 9.42 -22.69 13.51
N ARG A 681 8.32 -22.32 12.86
CA ARG A 681 7.09 -23.12 12.86
C ARG A 681 7.26 -24.42 12.07
N LEU A 682 6.64 -25.49 12.53
CA LEU A 682 6.70 -26.83 11.91
C LEU A 682 6.40 -26.81 10.39
N ARG A 683 5.41 -26.01 9.96
CA ARG A 683 5.07 -25.84 8.54
C ARG A 683 6.22 -25.23 7.72
N ALA A 684 6.93 -24.25 8.26
CA ALA A 684 8.08 -23.64 7.61
C ALA A 684 9.24 -24.63 7.50
N SER A 685 9.48 -25.42 8.55
CA SER A 685 10.47 -26.49 8.55
C SER A 685 10.17 -27.55 7.47
N LEU A 686 8.91 -27.98 7.35
CA LEU A 686 8.50 -28.94 6.31
C LEU A 686 8.63 -28.34 4.91
N ALA A 687 8.30 -27.06 4.72
CA ALA A 687 8.47 -26.37 3.44
C ALA A 687 9.94 -26.29 3.03
N THR A 688 10.84 -25.93 3.96
CA THR A 688 12.28 -25.88 3.74
C THR A 688 12.83 -27.28 3.36
N ARG A 689 12.43 -28.32 4.07
CA ARG A 689 12.84 -29.71 3.78
C ARG A 689 12.34 -30.19 2.43
N ARG A 690 11.14 -29.78 2.02
CA ARG A 690 10.60 -30.11 0.70
C ARG A 690 11.34 -29.38 -0.40
N GLU A 691 11.62 -28.08 -0.22
CA GLU A 691 12.30 -27.27 -1.23
C GLU A 691 13.73 -27.79 -1.48
N LYS A 692 14.51 -28.02 -0.42
CA LYS A 692 15.87 -28.56 -0.56
C LYS A 692 15.95 -29.91 -1.27
N SER A 693 14.86 -30.71 -1.26
CA SER A 693 14.83 -32.01 -1.96
C SER A 693 14.89 -31.87 -3.48
N HIS A 694 14.64 -30.68 -4.01
CA HIS A 694 14.76 -30.37 -5.41
C HIS A 694 16.19 -30.04 -5.83
N TRP A 695 17.03 -29.58 -4.90
CA TRP A 695 18.38 -29.14 -5.18
C TRP A 695 19.33 -30.33 -5.38
N GLY A 696 20.06 -30.30 -6.48
CA GLY A 696 21.10 -31.32 -6.74
C GLY A 696 22.44 -30.89 -6.18
N ILE A 697 22.77 -29.61 -6.35
CA ILE A 697 24.03 -29.00 -5.95
C ILE A 697 23.70 -27.62 -5.36
N MET A 698 24.46 -27.20 -4.37
CA MET A 698 24.41 -25.86 -3.82
C MET A 698 25.75 -25.15 -4.02
N LEU A 699 25.71 -23.88 -4.42
CA LEU A 699 26.89 -23.03 -4.54
C LEU A 699 27.04 -22.19 -3.26
N ALA A 700 28.25 -22.17 -2.72
CA ALA A 700 28.62 -21.30 -1.62
C ALA A 700 29.81 -20.43 -2.02
N GLN A 701 29.84 -19.18 -1.57
CA GLN A 701 30.96 -18.28 -1.79
C GLN A 701 32.23 -18.76 -1.08
N ASN A 702 32.05 -19.29 0.14
CA ASN A 702 33.12 -19.61 1.06
C ASN A 702 32.71 -20.76 2.01
N GLN A 703 33.63 -21.21 2.85
CA GLN A 703 33.40 -22.27 3.82
C GLN A 703 32.33 -21.88 4.86
N PHE A 704 32.37 -20.65 5.34
CA PHE A 704 31.39 -20.13 6.30
C PHE A 704 29.94 -20.27 5.77
N SER A 705 29.70 -19.86 4.51
CA SER A 705 28.40 -20.05 3.88
C SER A 705 28.01 -21.51 3.71
N ALA A 706 29.01 -22.37 3.36
CA ALA A 706 28.77 -23.79 3.17
C ALA A 706 28.30 -24.46 4.47
N ASP A 707 28.91 -24.11 5.61
CA ASP A 707 28.55 -24.64 6.92
C ASP A 707 27.13 -24.22 7.31
N ILE A 708 26.80 -22.95 7.10
CA ILE A 708 25.44 -22.44 7.37
C ILE A 708 24.40 -23.13 6.48
N PHE A 709 24.69 -23.35 5.20
CA PHE A 709 23.75 -24.05 4.33
C PHE A 709 23.53 -25.51 4.75
N ARG A 710 24.54 -26.17 5.36
CA ARG A 710 24.39 -27.48 5.98
C ARG A 710 23.38 -27.47 7.14
N SER A 711 23.45 -26.48 8.02
CA SER A 711 22.54 -26.36 9.18
C SER A 711 21.18 -25.81 8.77
N ALA A 712 21.17 -24.61 8.20
CA ALA A 712 19.94 -23.86 7.92
C ALA A 712 18.97 -24.56 6.97
N TYR A 713 19.48 -25.30 5.99
CA TYR A 713 18.65 -26.08 5.06
C TYR A 713 18.71 -27.59 5.32
N ALA A 714 19.51 -28.06 6.29
CA ALA A 714 19.81 -29.49 6.47
C ALA A 714 20.20 -30.15 5.13
N PHE A 715 20.97 -29.43 4.29
CA PHE A 715 21.36 -29.89 2.96
C PHE A 715 22.52 -30.84 3.03
N ARG A 716 22.36 -32.07 2.51
CA ARG A 716 23.38 -33.14 2.56
C ARG A 716 24.05 -33.40 1.19
N GLY A 717 23.59 -32.74 0.13
CA GLY A 717 24.16 -32.86 -1.19
C GLY A 717 25.51 -32.14 -1.35
N PRO A 718 26.10 -32.15 -2.55
CA PRO A 718 27.34 -31.43 -2.84
C PRO A 718 27.17 -29.92 -2.65
N ILE A 719 28.10 -29.28 -1.94
CA ILE A 719 28.24 -27.83 -1.87
C ILE A 719 29.53 -27.46 -2.57
N TRP A 720 29.42 -26.66 -3.64
CA TRP A 720 30.57 -26.17 -4.36
C TRP A 720 31.01 -24.83 -3.79
N GLN A 721 32.28 -24.75 -3.40
CA GLN A 721 32.88 -23.53 -2.86
C GLN A 721 33.77 -22.92 -3.93
N GLU A 722 33.16 -22.25 -4.94
CA GLU A 722 33.90 -21.75 -6.10
C GLU A 722 34.01 -20.22 -6.13
N GLY A 723 33.60 -19.54 -5.06
CA GLY A 723 33.33 -18.11 -5.07
C GLY A 723 31.95 -17.80 -5.69
N TYR A 724 31.61 -16.52 -5.82
CA TYR A 724 30.36 -16.14 -6.45
C TYR A 724 30.55 -15.63 -7.88
N PRO A 725 29.93 -16.28 -8.88
CA PRO A 725 30.03 -15.87 -10.30
C PRO A 725 29.59 -14.45 -10.59
N ARG A 726 28.71 -13.88 -9.76
CA ARG A 726 28.27 -12.49 -9.89
C ARG A 726 29.37 -11.48 -9.59
N ASP A 727 30.34 -11.87 -8.76
CA ASP A 727 31.45 -11.02 -8.32
C ASP A 727 32.62 -11.02 -9.29
N ASP A 728 32.65 -11.90 -10.28
CA ASP A 728 33.70 -11.96 -11.32
C ASP A 728 33.85 -10.59 -12.01
N ILE A 729 32.75 -9.90 -12.28
CA ILE A 729 32.75 -8.57 -12.92
C ILE A 729 33.50 -7.52 -12.09
N LEU A 730 33.55 -7.68 -10.77
CA LEU A 730 34.23 -6.73 -9.87
C LEU A 730 35.76 -6.75 -10.03
N ARG A 731 36.30 -7.84 -10.61
CA ARG A 731 37.72 -8.00 -10.94
C ARG A 731 38.03 -7.80 -12.42
N THR A 732 37.07 -8.04 -13.30
CA THR A 732 37.28 -8.11 -14.77
C THR A 732 36.47 -7.07 -15.55
N GLY A 733 35.50 -6.42 -14.94
CA GLY A 733 34.60 -5.49 -15.60
C GLY A 733 35.13 -4.05 -15.64
N ASP A 734 34.61 -3.29 -16.61
CA ASP A 734 34.81 -1.87 -16.75
C ASP A 734 33.52 -1.12 -16.32
N GLY A 735 33.63 -0.15 -15.41
CA GLY A 735 32.52 0.66 -14.93
C GLY A 735 32.10 1.79 -15.88
N ALA A 736 32.86 2.09 -16.93
CA ALA A 736 32.58 3.25 -17.80
C ALA A 736 31.19 3.16 -18.46
N ALA A 737 30.82 1.99 -18.97
CA ALA A 737 29.49 1.77 -19.58
C ALA A 737 28.34 1.97 -18.56
N VAL A 738 28.51 1.54 -17.30
CA VAL A 738 27.51 1.72 -16.24
C VAL A 738 27.40 3.19 -15.85
N ARG A 739 28.51 3.90 -15.72
CA ARG A 739 28.52 5.37 -15.47
C ARG A 739 27.81 6.14 -16.59
N ALA A 740 28.13 5.83 -17.84
CA ALA A 740 27.51 6.44 -19.01
C ALA A 740 25.99 6.17 -19.04
N ARG A 741 25.58 4.94 -18.78
CA ARG A 741 24.17 4.55 -18.68
C ARG A 741 23.39 5.34 -17.62
N LEU A 742 24.03 5.63 -16.48
CA LEU A 742 23.43 6.37 -15.37
C LEU A 742 23.64 7.89 -15.45
N GLY A 743 24.35 8.38 -16.47
CA GLY A 743 24.67 9.81 -16.62
C GLY A 743 25.63 10.36 -15.56
N ILE A 744 26.50 9.50 -14.99
CA ILE A 744 27.46 9.88 -13.92
C ILE A 744 28.78 10.27 -14.55
N ALA A 745 29.23 11.52 -14.26
CA ALA A 745 30.52 12.02 -14.76
C ALA A 745 31.69 11.15 -14.24
N GLU A 746 32.73 10.99 -15.06
CA GLU A 746 33.92 10.20 -14.70
C GLU A 746 34.63 10.75 -13.44
N SER A 747 34.65 12.05 -13.27
CA SER A 747 35.25 12.73 -12.12
C SER A 747 34.46 12.64 -10.81
N ALA A 748 33.19 12.24 -10.87
CA ALA A 748 32.33 12.15 -9.69
C ALA A 748 32.69 10.94 -8.83
N LYS A 749 32.81 11.12 -7.52
CA LYS A 749 32.89 10.01 -6.56
C LYS A 749 31.51 9.45 -6.30
N VAL A 750 31.36 8.15 -6.33
CA VAL A 750 30.08 7.44 -6.19
C VAL A 750 29.98 6.80 -4.82
N VAL A 751 28.99 7.20 -4.04
CA VAL A 751 28.63 6.56 -2.76
C VAL A 751 27.36 5.73 -2.98
N LEU A 752 27.43 4.43 -2.77
CA LEU A 752 26.27 3.55 -2.83
C LEU A 752 25.70 3.36 -1.43
N TYR A 753 24.48 3.83 -1.19
CA TYR A 753 23.73 3.55 0.02
C TYR A 753 22.76 2.40 -0.22
N ALA A 754 23.01 1.26 0.44
CA ALA A 754 22.26 0.02 0.27
C ALA A 754 21.77 -0.53 1.62
N PRO A 755 20.71 0.06 2.22
CA PRO A 755 20.17 -0.38 3.51
C PRO A 755 19.37 -1.66 3.41
N THR A 756 19.27 -2.37 4.54
CA THR A 756 18.45 -3.56 4.68
C THR A 756 16.99 -3.18 4.98
N TRP A 757 16.09 -3.96 4.41
CA TRP A 757 14.67 -3.95 4.75
C TRP A 757 14.41 -4.34 6.21
N ARG A 758 13.46 -3.65 6.86
CA ARG A 758 12.97 -4.00 8.20
C ARG A 758 11.60 -4.67 8.09
N ASP A 759 11.49 -5.91 8.62
CA ASP A 759 10.22 -6.67 8.55
C ASP A 759 9.10 -6.07 9.40
N ASP A 760 9.45 -5.37 10.48
CA ASP A 760 8.55 -4.71 11.42
C ASP A 760 8.19 -3.27 11.00
N ARG A 761 9.01 -2.64 10.16
CA ARG A 761 8.84 -1.26 9.68
C ARG A 761 8.91 -1.16 8.16
N PRO A 762 7.98 -1.79 7.45
CA PRO A 762 8.06 -1.94 6.00
C PRO A 762 7.93 -0.64 5.17
N GLY A 763 7.63 0.49 5.79
CA GLY A 763 7.54 1.80 5.13
C GLY A 763 8.73 2.72 5.37
N LYS A 764 9.63 2.38 6.31
CA LYS A 764 10.77 3.24 6.65
C LYS A 764 12.03 2.76 5.92
N ILE A 765 12.37 3.42 4.81
CA ILE A 765 13.64 3.21 4.11
C ILE A 765 14.74 4.05 4.77
N ASP A 766 14.40 5.14 5.46
CA ASP A 766 15.30 6.23 5.82
C ASP A 766 15.59 6.27 7.31
N HIS A 767 16.54 5.45 7.73
CA HIS A 767 17.34 5.77 8.93
C HIS A 767 18.33 6.91 8.64
N LEU A 768 18.56 7.24 7.36
CA LEU A 768 19.43 8.30 6.88
C LEU A 768 18.60 9.26 6.02
N ASP A 769 18.56 10.55 6.40
CA ASP A 769 18.08 11.61 5.49
C ASP A 769 19.08 11.74 4.33
N VAL A 770 18.78 11.07 3.22
CA VAL A 770 19.69 10.93 2.09
C VAL A 770 19.92 12.26 1.39
N ALA A 771 18.92 13.16 1.37
CA ALA A 771 19.08 14.48 0.79
C ALA A 771 20.05 15.35 1.62
N ARG A 772 19.94 15.29 2.95
CA ARG A 772 20.88 15.95 3.86
C ARG A 772 22.26 15.33 3.80
N PHE A 773 22.33 14.02 3.73
CA PHE A 773 23.57 13.26 3.58
C PHE A 773 24.33 13.67 2.29
N ALA A 774 23.65 13.67 1.14
CA ALA A 774 24.24 14.05 -0.14
C ALA A 774 24.72 15.52 -0.14
N ARG A 775 23.93 16.43 0.46
CA ARG A 775 24.39 17.81 0.65
C ARG A 775 25.64 17.91 1.51
N GLY A 776 25.75 17.07 2.55
CA GLY A 776 26.92 17.03 3.43
C GLY A 776 28.19 16.54 2.71
N LEU A 777 28.07 15.63 1.75
CA LEU A 777 29.19 15.15 0.92
C LEU A 777 29.66 16.19 -0.11
N GLY A 778 28.77 17.05 -0.60
CA GLY A 778 29.07 18.11 -1.54
C GLY A 778 29.07 17.71 -3.00
N ARG A 779 29.30 18.69 -3.90
CA ARG A 779 29.11 18.59 -5.37
C ARG A 779 30.00 17.56 -6.09
N GLY A 780 31.09 17.12 -5.48
CA GLY A 780 32.00 16.11 -6.04
C GLY A 780 31.50 14.67 -5.89
N TYR A 781 30.35 14.46 -5.23
CA TYR A 781 29.79 13.13 -4.94
C TYR A 781 28.43 12.93 -5.58
N VAL A 782 28.19 11.69 -6.02
CA VAL A 782 26.87 11.20 -6.41
C VAL A 782 26.48 10.07 -5.45
N THR A 783 25.34 10.23 -4.80
CA THR A 783 24.79 9.20 -3.91
C THR A 783 23.79 8.35 -4.67
N LEU A 784 24.11 7.07 -4.82
CA LEU A 784 23.19 6.06 -5.36
C LEU A 784 22.40 5.44 -4.22
N ILE A 785 21.07 5.49 -4.26
CA ILE A 785 20.21 4.78 -3.31
C ILE A 785 19.73 3.49 -3.92
N ARG A 786 19.96 2.37 -3.23
CA ARG A 786 19.38 1.09 -3.57
C ARG A 786 18.55 0.56 -2.41
N GLY A 787 17.28 0.93 -2.37
CA GLY A 787 16.29 0.36 -1.47
C GLY A 787 15.97 -1.10 -1.82
N HIS A 788 15.21 -1.77 -0.96
CA HIS A 788 14.72 -3.11 -1.26
C HIS A 788 13.56 -3.03 -2.28
N SER A 789 13.47 -3.99 -3.20
CA SER A 789 12.40 -4.04 -4.23
C SER A 789 10.97 -4.03 -3.67
N ARG A 790 10.79 -4.34 -2.39
CA ARG A 790 9.49 -4.25 -1.68
C ARG A 790 9.15 -2.84 -1.20
N SER A 791 10.11 -1.93 -1.19
CA SER A 791 9.92 -0.53 -0.78
C SER A 791 9.65 0.42 -1.95
N LEU A 792 9.69 -0.08 -3.19
CA LEU A 792 9.36 0.70 -4.37
C LEU A 792 7.89 1.12 -4.35
N GLN A 793 7.67 2.41 -4.16
CA GLN A 793 6.40 3.08 -4.44
C GLN A 793 6.62 4.08 -5.57
N PRO A 794 5.85 4.01 -6.66
CA PRO A 794 5.93 5.00 -7.72
C PRO A 794 5.61 6.40 -7.18
N GLY A 795 6.54 7.32 -7.36
CA GLY A 795 6.43 8.69 -6.85
C GLY A 795 7.01 8.93 -5.47
N ALA A 796 7.61 7.90 -4.87
CA ALA A 796 8.45 8.03 -3.69
C ALA A 796 9.96 8.01 -4.06
N GLU A 797 10.28 8.20 -5.35
CA GLU A 797 11.66 8.40 -5.77
C GLU A 797 12.21 9.64 -5.08
N ILE A 798 13.41 9.50 -4.50
CA ILE A 798 14.06 10.64 -3.82
C ILE A 798 14.65 11.57 -4.88
N GLU A 799 13.94 12.64 -5.17
CA GLU A 799 14.44 13.71 -6.05
C GLU A 799 15.22 14.72 -5.22
N ALA A 800 16.54 14.57 -5.18
CA ALA A 800 17.43 15.54 -4.55
C ALA A 800 18.71 15.72 -5.38
N ALA A 801 19.26 16.91 -5.36
CA ALA A 801 20.51 17.19 -6.07
C ALA A 801 21.64 16.27 -5.59
N GLY A 802 22.32 15.61 -6.52
CA GLY A 802 23.38 14.65 -6.22
C GLY A 802 22.91 13.27 -5.73
N VAL A 803 21.60 12.98 -5.79
CA VAL A 803 21.01 11.67 -5.44
C VAL A 803 20.41 11.04 -6.68
N LEU A 804 20.64 9.74 -6.86
CA LEU A 804 20.03 8.93 -7.92
C LEU A 804 19.46 7.66 -7.31
N ASP A 805 18.14 7.46 -7.43
CA ASP A 805 17.48 6.22 -7.01
C ASP A 805 17.69 5.11 -8.04
N VAL A 806 18.51 4.13 -7.67
CA VAL A 806 18.85 2.95 -8.47
C VAL A 806 18.20 1.67 -7.94
N THR A 807 17.13 1.78 -7.16
CA THR A 807 16.42 0.62 -6.59
C THR A 807 15.90 -0.32 -7.66
N SER A 808 15.49 0.20 -8.82
CA SER A 808 15.01 -0.59 -9.96
C SER A 808 16.13 -1.07 -10.91
N TYR A 809 17.41 -0.72 -10.68
CA TYR A 809 18.53 -1.18 -11.52
C TYR A 809 18.67 -2.72 -11.42
N PRO A 810 18.83 -3.45 -12.55
CA PRO A 810 18.71 -4.91 -12.54
C PRO A 810 19.77 -5.64 -11.70
N ASP A 811 21.06 -5.33 -11.89
CA ASP A 811 22.16 -6.06 -11.25
C ASP A 811 22.98 -5.15 -10.32
N ILE A 812 23.03 -5.50 -9.04
CA ILE A 812 23.76 -4.73 -8.04
C ILE A 812 25.27 -4.79 -8.26
N SER A 813 25.80 -5.84 -8.90
CA SER A 813 27.23 -5.98 -9.17
C SER A 813 27.74 -4.90 -10.11
N ASP A 814 26.90 -4.41 -11.05
CA ASP A 814 27.21 -3.26 -11.89
C ASP A 814 27.37 -1.97 -11.06
N LEU A 815 26.53 -1.81 -10.02
CA LEU A 815 26.62 -0.66 -9.10
C LEU A 815 27.85 -0.73 -8.20
N PHE A 816 28.23 -1.92 -7.75
CA PHE A 816 29.47 -2.12 -6.98
C PHE A 816 30.72 -1.77 -7.81
N LEU A 817 30.68 -2.07 -9.10
CA LEU A 817 31.78 -1.77 -10.01
C LEU A 817 32.11 -0.27 -10.06
N ILE A 818 31.07 0.56 -10.07
CA ILE A 818 31.21 2.05 -10.15
C ILE A 818 31.24 2.74 -8.81
N ALA A 819 30.81 2.11 -7.72
CA ALA A 819 30.83 2.72 -6.40
C ALA A 819 32.26 2.84 -5.88
N ASP A 820 32.62 4.01 -5.34
CA ASP A 820 33.88 4.27 -4.66
C ASP A 820 33.79 3.98 -3.15
N VAL A 821 32.58 4.06 -2.61
CA VAL A 821 32.25 3.84 -1.20
C VAL A 821 30.92 3.10 -1.09
N LEU A 822 30.85 2.13 -0.20
CA LEU A 822 29.60 1.51 0.21
C LEU A 822 29.18 2.01 1.60
N VAL A 823 27.95 2.47 1.72
CA VAL A 823 27.27 2.69 3.00
C VAL A 823 26.17 1.65 3.12
N THR A 824 26.21 0.82 4.14
CA THR A 824 25.21 -0.24 4.34
C THR A 824 24.96 -0.46 5.84
N ASP A 825 24.14 -1.46 6.17
CA ASP A 825 23.84 -1.86 7.55
C ASP A 825 24.06 -3.37 7.75
N TYR A 826 22.98 -4.15 7.80
CA TYR A 826 23.02 -5.63 8.00
C TYR A 826 22.84 -6.39 6.68
N SER A 827 23.14 -5.75 5.56
CA SER A 827 22.93 -6.32 4.23
C SER A 827 24.07 -7.23 3.80
N SER A 828 23.75 -8.35 3.15
CA SER A 828 24.74 -9.25 2.56
C SER A 828 25.58 -8.62 1.45
N VAL A 829 25.24 -7.43 0.98
CA VAL A 829 26.00 -6.67 -0.02
C VAL A 829 27.44 -6.39 0.42
N MET A 830 27.69 -6.32 1.75
CA MET A 830 29.02 -6.11 2.32
C MET A 830 30.02 -7.21 1.91
N PHE A 831 29.57 -8.45 1.78
CA PHE A 831 30.44 -9.59 1.42
C PHE A 831 30.85 -9.54 -0.05
N ASP A 832 29.96 -9.11 -0.92
CA ASP A 832 30.23 -8.98 -2.34
C ASP A 832 31.08 -7.72 -2.61
N PHE A 833 30.69 -6.58 -2.02
CA PHE A 833 31.42 -5.34 -2.23
C PHE A 833 32.88 -5.41 -1.73
N SER A 834 33.11 -6.19 -0.65
CA SER A 834 34.48 -6.39 -0.13
C SER A 834 35.46 -6.99 -1.14
N VAL A 835 34.98 -7.68 -2.18
CA VAL A 835 35.81 -8.15 -3.30
C VAL A 835 36.54 -6.98 -3.97
N THR A 836 35.96 -5.80 -4.02
CA THR A 836 36.56 -4.61 -4.65
C THR A 836 37.76 -4.03 -3.88
N GLY A 837 37.87 -4.28 -2.59
CA GLY A 837 38.86 -3.64 -1.69
C GLY A 837 38.55 -2.18 -1.37
N LYS A 838 37.41 -1.65 -1.80
CA LYS A 838 37.01 -0.26 -1.57
C LYS A 838 36.39 -0.05 -0.19
N PRO A 839 36.40 1.18 0.36
CA PRO A 839 35.89 1.47 1.71
C PRO A 839 34.43 1.12 1.92
N MET A 840 34.11 0.56 3.09
CA MET A 840 32.75 0.29 3.56
C MET A 840 32.49 1.00 4.88
N TYR A 841 31.27 1.56 5.02
CA TYR A 841 30.78 2.18 6.26
C TYR A 841 29.46 1.52 6.64
N PHE A 842 29.30 1.23 7.94
CA PHE A 842 28.13 0.54 8.46
C PHE A 842 27.28 1.54 9.26
N PHE A 843 26.16 1.98 8.68
CA PHE A 843 25.24 2.88 9.34
C PHE A 843 24.13 2.09 10.02
N THR A 844 24.20 1.97 11.35
CA THR A 844 23.42 0.99 12.12
C THR A 844 22.72 1.59 13.36
N PRO A 845 21.85 2.61 13.21
CA PRO A 845 21.21 3.29 14.35
C PRO A 845 20.28 2.39 15.17
N ASP A 846 19.89 1.24 14.65
CA ASP A 846 19.00 0.26 15.30
C ASP A 846 19.62 -1.12 15.51
N LEU A 847 20.94 -1.21 15.63
CA LEU A 847 21.69 -2.47 15.69
C LEU A 847 21.17 -3.43 16.76
N LYS A 848 20.94 -2.93 17.98
CA LYS A 848 20.50 -3.76 19.11
C LYS A 848 19.12 -4.38 18.82
N HIS A 849 18.17 -3.55 18.38
CA HIS A 849 16.84 -4.02 18.03
C HIS A 849 16.87 -5.03 16.86
N TYR A 850 17.64 -4.75 15.83
CA TYR A 850 17.71 -5.63 14.65
C TYR A 850 18.32 -6.98 14.95
N ARG A 851 19.41 -7.01 15.73
CA ARG A 851 20.15 -8.22 16.10
C ARG A 851 19.35 -9.08 17.08
N ASP A 852 18.83 -8.47 18.17
CA ASP A 852 18.29 -9.19 19.32
C ASP A 852 16.81 -9.56 19.15
N ASP A 853 16.01 -8.68 18.55
CA ASP A 853 14.55 -8.85 18.47
C ASP A 853 14.06 -9.35 17.09
N LEU A 854 14.75 -8.99 15.98
CA LEU A 854 14.22 -9.27 14.64
C LEU A 854 14.77 -10.53 13.99
N ARG A 855 16.10 -10.71 13.93
CA ARG A 855 16.68 -11.72 13.03
C ARG A 855 17.73 -12.64 13.62
N GLY A 856 18.54 -12.21 14.57
CA GLY A 856 19.75 -12.90 15.00
C GLY A 856 20.86 -12.90 13.93
N PHE A 857 22.11 -12.93 14.35
CA PHE A 857 23.28 -12.96 13.48
C PHE A 857 24.08 -14.24 13.69
N TYR A 858 24.85 -14.64 12.68
CA TYR A 858 25.77 -15.78 12.77
C TYR A 858 27.12 -15.41 13.38
N PHE A 859 27.47 -14.12 13.43
CA PHE A 859 28.68 -13.60 14.06
C PHE A 859 28.47 -12.16 14.53
N ASP A 860 29.40 -11.66 15.34
CA ASP A 860 29.33 -10.27 15.84
C ASP A 860 29.86 -9.27 14.81
N LEU A 861 28.94 -8.52 14.19
CA LEU A 861 29.28 -7.50 13.20
C LEU A 861 30.15 -6.38 13.78
N LEU A 862 29.97 -6.00 15.06
CA LEU A 862 30.78 -4.94 15.67
C LEU A 862 32.26 -5.35 15.81
N ALA A 863 32.50 -6.61 16.15
CA ALA A 863 33.85 -7.13 16.30
C ALA A 863 34.56 -7.33 14.96
N ASP A 864 33.83 -7.84 13.96
CA ASP A 864 34.40 -8.30 12.69
C ASP A 864 34.30 -7.27 11.55
N ALA A 865 33.53 -6.18 11.68
CA ALA A 865 33.28 -5.22 10.59
C ALA A 865 34.60 -4.70 9.97
N PRO A 866 34.69 -4.72 8.63
CA PRO A 866 35.89 -4.25 7.91
C PRO A 866 35.92 -2.73 7.67
N GLY A 867 35.11 -1.98 8.40
CA GLY A 867 35.01 -0.53 8.37
C GLY A 867 34.26 0.04 9.54
N PRO A 868 34.16 1.38 9.67
CA PRO A 868 33.49 2.03 10.79
C PRO A 868 32.02 1.66 10.91
N VAL A 869 31.58 1.37 12.14
CA VAL A 869 30.18 1.13 12.51
C VAL A 869 29.69 2.38 13.23
N LEU A 870 28.72 3.08 12.64
CA LEU A 870 28.28 4.42 13.01
C LEU A 870 26.75 4.46 13.17
N ASP A 871 26.27 5.37 14.03
CA ASP A 871 24.84 5.64 14.22
C ASP A 871 24.47 7.12 14.04
N ASP A 872 25.48 8.02 13.99
CA ASP A 872 25.30 9.44 13.70
C ASP A 872 25.54 9.77 12.22
N PRO A 873 24.54 10.35 11.50
CA PRO A 873 24.69 10.76 10.10
C PRO A 873 25.80 11.79 9.85
N ALA A 874 26.05 12.68 10.80
CA ALA A 874 27.08 13.71 10.64
C ALA A 874 28.48 13.10 10.78
N GLU A 875 28.65 12.14 11.65
CA GLU A 875 29.88 11.37 11.79
C GLU A 875 30.16 10.54 10.53
N LEU A 876 29.12 9.91 9.96
CA LEU A 876 29.22 9.18 8.70
C LEU A 876 29.77 10.07 7.56
N VAL A 877 29.22 11.28 7.40
CA VAL A 877 29.71 12.24 6.40
C VAL A 877 31.18 12.60 6.66
N ARG A 878 31.54 12.91 7.92
CA ARG A 878 32.92 13.23 8.28
C ARG A 878 33.90 12.10 7.94
N SER A 879 33.52 10.87 8.26
CA SER A 879 34.36 9.68 8.04
C SER A 879 34.55 9.38 6.55
N ILE A 880 33.56 9.65 5.70
CA ILE A 880 33.68 9.49 4.25
C ILE A 880 34.60 10.56 3.65
N LEU A 881 34.48 11.80 4.09
CA LEU A 881 35.29 12.92 3.59
C LEU A 881 36.75 12.87 4.05
N LYS A 882 36.99 12.36 5.26
CA LYS A 882 38.33 12.21 5.87
C LYS A 882 38.47 10.74 6.36
N PRO A 883 38.71 9.81 5.46
CA PRO A 883 38.80 8.40 5.82
C PRO A 883 40.08 8.13 6.63
N ASP A 884 39.91 7.61 7.83
CA ASP A 884 41.00 7.02 8.60
C ASP A 884 41.14 5.55 8.15
N ARG A 885 42.11 5.31 7.25
CA ARG A 885 42.29 3.97 6.62
C ARG A 885 43.16 3.02 7.44
N VAL A 886 43.90 3.56 8.40
CA VAL A 886 44.94 2.79 9.12
C VAL A 886 44.28 1.75 10.07
N ASP A 887 43.21 2.11 10.72
CA ASP A 887 42.60 1.26 11.76
C ASP A 887 41.84 0.03 11.24
N TYR A 888 41.50 0.01 9.93
CA TYR A 888 40.65 -1.06 9.36
C TYR A 888 41.36 -1.99 8.36
N ALA A 889 42.59 -1.70 7.98
CA ALA A 889 43.28 -2.43 6.91
C ALA A 889 43.45 -3.94 7.25
N GLU A 890 43.86 -4.25 8.49
CA GLU A 890 44.01 -5.65 8.95
C GLU A 890 42.66 -6.36 9.04
N ARG A 891 41.63 -5.72 9.58
CA ARG A 891 40.27 -6.27 9.65
C ARG A 891 39.71 -6.54 8.25
N TYR A 892 39.93 -5.61 7.33
CA TYR A 892 39.49 -5.76 5.94
C TYR A 892 40.16 -6.92 5.25
N ALA A 893 41.48 -7.09 5.44
CA ALA A 893 42.23 -8.22 4.92
C ALA A 893 41.74 -9.56 5.51
N ALA A 894 41.53 -9.62 6.81
CA ALA A 894 40.96 -10.79 7.49
C ALA A 894 39.55 -11.12 7.00
N TRP A 895 38.73 -10.09 6.75
CA TRP A 895 37.40 -10.23 6.18
C TRP A 895 37.42 -10.83 4.80
N GLN A 896 38.28 -10.31 3.89
CA GLN A 896 38.44 -10.85 2.53
C GLN A 896 38.97 -12.30 2.56
N ALA A 897 39.97 -12.61 3.42
CA ALA A 897 40.48 -13.95 3.57
C ALA A 897 39.39 -14.95 4.02
N ARG A 898 38.49 -14.52 4.89
CA ARG A 898 37.39 -15.35 5.40
C ARG A 898 36.23 -15.50 4.41
N PHE A 899 35.83 -14.39 3.75
CA PHE A 899 34.58 -14.36 3.01
C PHE A 899 34.74 -14.37 1.48
N ASN A 900 35.89 -13.93 0.95
CA ASN A 900 36.19 -13.84 -0.48
C ASN A 900 37.41 -14.67 -0.96
N PRO A 901 37.69 -15.85 -0.37
CA PRO A 901 38.95 -16.55 -0.64
C PRO A 901 39.06 -17.03 -2.10
N ARG A 902 37.97 -17.07 -2.84
CA ARG A 902 37.90 -17.56 -4.23
C ARG A 902 37.23 -16.58 -5.20
N ASP A 903 37.03 -15.33 -4.81
CA ASP A 903 36.44 -14.30 -5.67
C ASP A 903 37.54 -13.55 -6.47
N ASP A 904 38.22 -14.31 -7.32
CA ASP A 904 39.36 -13.90 -8.15
C ASP A 904 39.00 -13.50 -9.59
N GLY A 905 37.71 -13.40 -9.89
CA GLY A 905 37.18 -13.09 -11.23
C GLY A 905 36.98 -14.32 -12.13
N LYS A 906 37.09 -15.53 -11.60
CA LYS A 906 36.97 -16.79 -12.37
C LYS A 906 35.96 -17.78 -11.73
N ALA A 907 35.16 -17.35 -10.82
CA ALA A 907 34.20 -18.22 -10.15
C ALA A 907 33.17 -18.83 -11.13
N GLY A 908 32.63 -18.03 -12.05
CA GLY A 908 31.75 -18.51 -13.12
C GLY A 908 32.37 -19.55 -14.02
N GLU A 909 33.63 -19.33 -14.40
CA GLU A 909 34.39 -20.29 -15.21
C GLU A 909 34.59 -21.62 -14.47
N ARG A 910 34.97 -21.58 -13.21
CA ARG A 910 35.14 -22.80 -12.38
C ARG A 910 33.82 -23.58 -12.26
N VAL A 911 32.69 -22.87 -11.99
CA VAL A 911 31.38 -23.51 -11.91
C VAL A 911 31.02 -24.19 -13.23
N VAL A 912 31.19 -23.52 -14.39
CA VAL A 912 30.87 -24.10 -15.71
C VAL A 912 31.78 -25.27 -16.04
N ARG A 913 33.11 -25.18 -15.82
CA ARG A 913 34.03 -26.29 -16.00
C ARG A 913 33.66 -27.50 -15.16
N ARG A 914 33.30 -27.28 -13.91
CA ARG A 914 32.86 -28.34 -13.01
C ARG A 914 31.53 -28.98 -13.43
N MET A 915 30.61 -28.19 -14.00
CA MET A 915 29.39 -28.74 -14.62
C MET A 915 29.72 -29.64 -15.80
N LEU A 916 30.72 -29.30 -16.65
CA LEU A 916 31.17 -30.10 -17.77
C LEU A 916 31.85 -31.39 -17.31
N GLU A 917 32.77 -31.31 -16.37
CA GLU A 917 33.49 -32.46 -15.77
C GLU A 917 32.54 -33.50 -15.15
N GLN A 918 31.43 -33.02 -14.57
CA GLN A 918 30.41 -33.90 -13.99
C GLN A 918 29.33 -34.36 -14.97
N GLY A 919 29.45 -34.01 -16.28
CA GLY A 919 28.48 -34.38 -17.30
C GLY A 919 27.10 -33.75 -17.13
N ILE A 920 27.03 -32.61 -16.44
CA ILE A 920 25.77 -31.83 -16.22
C ILE A 920 25.42 -31.04 -17.49
N LEU A 921 26.49 -30.64 -18.26
CA LEU A 921 26.38 -29.92 -19.51
C LEU A 921 27.03 -30.69 -20.64
#